data_3e249f62ea061556f58fa6bfd2fa338e
#
_entry.id   3e249f62ea061556f58fa6bfd2fa338e
#
_cell.length_a   1.000
_cell.length_b   1.000
_cell.length_c   1.000
_cell.angle_alpha   90.00
_cell.angle_beta   90.00
_cell.angle_gamma   90.00
#
_symmetry.space_group_name_H-M   'P 1'
#
loop_
_entity.id
_entity.type
_entity.pdbx_description
1 polymer ?
#
loop_
_entity_poly.entity_id
_entity_poly.type
_entity_poly.pdbx_seq_one_letter_code
_entity_poly.pdbx_strand_id
1 'polypeptide(L)'
;MDLNALTAKSQEALHDAQTKALRYGHTEVDGEHLLLALLDQQDGIVPRLLAQAGADPGRLRAALEDELARRPRVSGPGVAPGQIHVSQRLARVLEEAKHEADRLKDEYVSVEHLVMALLDEGTTTAAGRLLKQEGLTKDGFLQALTRIRGNQRVTSATPESAYEALDKYGRDLVGDAAAGKLDPVIDRDAEIRRVIQILSRKTKNNPVLTGDPGVGKTAIVEGLAQRINRGDVPEGLRDRAIFSLDMGSLVAGAKYRGEFEERLKAVLAEVKAAQGRILLFVDELHTVVGAGAAEGAIDAGNMLKPMLARGELHMIGATTVDEYRKHIEKDAALERRFQPVLVDEPAVEDAISILRGLRERLEVFHGVKIADNALIAAVTLSHRYISDRFLPDKAIDLVDEACAMLRTEIDSMPAELDELTRRVMRLEIEEAGLAKEEDTASQARLEDLRKELADLRAEADAVRAQWEAERRALRKVQEQREELERLRQEAEQAERDYDLNRAAELRLGRIPDLQRRLRAEEEQLAVRQGGRRLLREVVTDDEIAQIVSRWTGIPVSRLQEAERDKLLQLDQILHERVVGQDEAVQLVADAIIRARSGIKDPRRPIGSFIFLGPTGVGKTELAKSLAAALFDTEENMVRIDMSEYQERHTVSRLLGAPPGYVGYEEGGQLTEAVRRKPYSVVLFDEIEKAHPDVFNTLLQVLDDGRLTDAQGRTVDFRNTVIIMTSNIGSEYLMEGVTSGGEIKPDARERVMAAMRVQFRPEFLNRLDDIVLFKPLTLPEIERIVDLMFNELRARLSDRQMTLEVTGEARSYIAEQGFDPVYGARPLRRFIAREVETRIGRALLAGNVRDGAVIRVGLAQGELAVTYENPA
;
A
#
# COMPACT_ATOMS: atom_id res chain seq x y z
N MET A 1 8.46 -56.93 -1.69
CA MET A 1 7.76 -55.91 -2.52
C MET A 1 8.79 -54.87 -2.92
N ASP A 2 8.80 -54.47 -4.18
CA ASP A 2 9.66 -53.37 -4.63
C ASP A 2 9.14 -52.04 -4.12
N LEU A 3 9.92 -51.32 -3.31
CA LEU A 3 9.55 -50.01 -2.79
C LEU A 3 9.27 -48.97 -3.90
N ASN A 4 9.84 -49.17 -5.10
CA ASN A 4 9.58 -48.31 -6.25
C ASN A 4 8.17 -48.45 -6.83
N ALA A 5 7.42 -49.52 -6.48
CA ALA A 5 6.03 -49.69 -6.87
C ALA A 5 5.05 -48.95 -5.95
N LEU A 6 5.54 -48.30 -4.89
CA LEU A 6 4.71 -47.52 -3.95
C LEU A 6 4.74 -46.03 -4.32
N THR A 7 3.62 -45.34 -4.11
CA THR A 7 3.60 -43.87 -4.21
C THR A 7 4.46 -43.23 -3.10
N ALA A 8 4.88 -41.98 -3.30
CA ALA A 8 5.69 -41.24 -2.33
C ALA A 8 5.01 -41.20 -0.93
N LYS A 9 3.69 -40.99 -0.91
CA LYS A 9 2.88 -40.97 0.34
C LYS A 9 2.79 -42.35 0.96
N SER A 10 2.72 -43.43 0.19
CA SER A 10 2.76 -44.79 0.72
C SER A 10 4.14 -45.16 1.31
N GLN A 11 5.22 -44.68 0.70
CA GLN A 11 6.57 -44.84 1.25
C GLN A 11 6.77 -44.06 2.53
N GLU A 12 6.27 -42.79 2.58
CA GLU A 12 6.27 -41.94 3.77
C GLU A 12 5.51 -42.60 4.92
N ALA A 13 4.31 -43.11 4.65
CA ALA A 13 3.48 -43.81 5.66
C ALA A 13 4.20 -45.05 6.24
N LEU A 14 4.90 -45.83 5.45
CA LEU A 14 5.68 -46.98 5.93
C LEU A 14 6.88 -46.56 6.79
N HIS A 15 7.54 -45.46 6.41
CA HIS A 15 8.67 -44.92 7.20
C HIS A 15 8.17 -44.38 8.55
N ASP A 16 7.04 -43.65 8.53
CA ASP A 16 6.40 -43.15 9.75
C ASP A 16 5.87 -44.28 10.64
N ALA A 17 5.35 -45.35 10.06
CA ALA A 17 4.94 -46.54 10.80
C ALA A 17 6.11 -47.17 11.55
N GLN A 18 7.31 -47.19 10.93
CA GLN A 18 8.55 -47.66 11.61
C GLN A 18 8.94 -46.73 12.77
N THR A 19 8.85 -45.41 12.56
CA THR A 19 9.13 -44.42 13.59
C THR A 19 8.18 -44.55 14.77
N LYS A 20 6.87 -44.75 14.47
CA LYS A 20 5.86 -45.00 15.51
C LYS A 20 6.09 -46.30 16.30
N ALA A 21 6.47 -47.41 15.62
CA ALA A 21 6.81 -48.65 16.30
C ALA A 21 7.98 -48.46 17.26
N LEU A 22 9.04 -47.71 16.85
CA LEU A 22 10.14 -47.31 17.75
C LEU A 22 9.64 -46.53 18.97
N ARG A 23 8.80 -45.54 18.74
CA ARG A 23 8.26 -44.66 19.82
C ARG A 23 7.45 -45.44 20.82
N TYR A 24 6.70 -46.46 20.39
CA TYR A 24 5.91 -47.31 21.30
C TYR A 24 6.76 -48.44 21.92
N GLY A 25 8.03 -48.62 21.50
CA GLY A 25 8.90 -49.68 22.02
C GLY A 25 8.57 -51.07 21.48
N HIS A 26 8.06 -51.15 20.24
CA HIS A 26 7.69 -52.38 19.57
C HIS A 26 8.84 -52.86 18.69
N THR A 27 9.09 -54.19 18.59
CA THR A 27 10.12 -54.80 17.78
C THR A 27 9.72 -55.06 16.33
N GLU A 28 8.44 -54.99 16.04
CA GLU A 28 7.89 -55.22 14.70
C GLU A 28 6.92 -54.09 14.33
N VAL A 29 6.95 -53.71 13.04
CA VAL A 29 5.96 -52.81 12.44
C VAL A 29 4.79 -53.64 11.96
N ASP A 30 3.58 -53.25 12.37
CA ASP A 30 2.36 -53.99 12.03
C ASP A 30 1.28 -53.05 11.45
N GLY A 31 0.14 -53.60 11.00
CA GLY A 31 -0.94 -52.85 10.34
C GLY A 31 -1.50 -51.67 11.14
N GLU A 32 -1.51 -51.76 12.50
CA GLU A 32 -1.94 -50.68 13.35
C GLU A 32 -0.99 -49.47 13.34
N HIS A 33 0.33 -49.71 13.24
CA HIS A 33 1.30 -48.63 13.08
C HIS A 33 1.15 -47.95 11.74
N LEU A 34 0.90 -48.74 10.68
CA LEU A 34 0.65 -48.21 9.33
C LEU A 34 -0.62 -47.37 9.27
N LEU A 35 -1.72 -47.86 9.84
CA LEU A 35 -2.99 -47.15 9.87
C LEU A 35 -2.89 -45.84 10.66
N LEU A 36 -2.17 -45.83 11.79
CA LEU A 36 -1.92 -44.64 12.58
C LEU A 36 -1.00 -43.65 11.81
N ALA A 37 -0.02 -44.13 11.04
CA ALA A 37 0.81 -43.30 10.19
C ALA A 37 -0.01 -42.65 9.07
N LEU A 38 -0.89 -43.41 8.41
CA LEU A 38 -1.80 -42.91 7.37
C LEU A 38 -2.79 -41.85 7.88
N LEU A 39 -3.24 -41.94 9.15
CA LEU A 39 -4.11 -40.97 9.79
C LEU A 39 -3.38 -39.65 10.14
N ASP A 40 -2.10 -39.76 10.51
CA ASP A 40 -1.28 -38.62 10.96
C ASP A 40 -0.56 -37.90 9.80
N GLN A 41 -0.68 -38.40 8.58
CA GLN A 41 0.02 -37.88 7.42
C GLN A 41 -0.45 -36.46 7.08
N GLN A 42 0.49 -35.51 7.05
CA GLN A 42 0.18 -34.13 6.58
C GLN A 42 -0.26 -34.18 5.12
N ASP A 43 -1.38 -33.53 4.84
CA ASP A 43 -2.02 -33.49 3.51
C ASP A 43 -2.38 -34.89 2.96
N GLY A 44 -2.54 -35.91 3.83
CA GLY A 44 -2.96 -37.25 3.46
C GLY A 44 -4.45 -37.30 3.12
N ILE A 45 -4.80 -38.09 2.09
CA ILE A 45 -6.22 -38.26 1.68
C ILE A 45 -7.00 -39.23 2.61
N VAL A 46 -6.31 -40.06 3.40
CA VAL A 46 -6.94 -41.12 4.20
C VAL A 46 -7.91 -40.56 5.24
N PRO A 47 -7.62 -39.52 6.04
CA PRO A 47 -8.58 -38.95 6.98
C PRO A 47 -9.87 -38.46 6.30
N ARG A 48 -9.75 -37.85 5.11
CA ARG A 48 -10.90 -37.37 4.33
C ARG A 48 -11.74 -38.53 3.75
N LEU A 49 -11.07 -39.54 3.21
CA LEU A 49 -11.73 -40.75 2.72
C LEU A 49 -12.56 -41.43 3.80
N LEU A 50 -11.98 -41.56 4.99
CA LEU A 50 -12.65 -42.14 6.14
C LEU A 50 -13.86 -41.31 6.59
N ALA A 51 -13.72 -40.01 6.68
CA ALA A 51 -14.82 -39.11 7.01
C ALA A 51 -15.96 -39.14 5.97
N GLN A 52 -15.65 -39.17 4.68
CA GLN A 52 -16.64 -39.31 3.60
C GLN A 52 -17.30 -40.70 3.59
N ALA A 53 -16.60 -41.73 4.05
CA ALA A 53 -17.16 -43.09 4.24
C ALA A 53 -17.96 -43.24 5.53
N GLY A 54 -18.11 -42.17 6.34
CA GLY A 54 -18.93 -42.13 7.54
C GLY A 54 -18.21 -42.46 8.85
N ALA A 55 -16.89 -42.61 8.85
CA ALA A 55 -16.09 -42.84 10.06
C ALA A 55 -15.51 -41.53 10.63
N ASP A 56 -15.28 -41.50 11.94
CA ASP A 56 -14.61 -40.43 12.65
C ASP A 56 -13.09 -40.69 12.74
N PRO A 57 -12.23 -39.98 11.96
CA PRO A 57 -10.79 -40.19 12.02
C PRO A 57 -10.17 -39.93 13.40
N GLY A 58 -10.74 -38.99 14.18
CA GLY A 58 -10.27 -38.65 15.52
C GLY A 58 -10.51 -39.80 16.53
N ARG A 59 -11.68 -40.40 16.49
CA ARG A 59 -12.00 -41.57 17.32
C ARG A 59 -11.16 -42.78 16.94
N LEU A 60 -11.01 -43.02 15.62
CA LEU A 60 -10.20 -44.12 15.14
C LEU A 60 -8.73 -43.96 15.56
N ARG A 61 -8.20 -42.75 15.47
CA ARG A 61 -6.85 -42.44 15.95
C ARG A 61 -6.67 -42.75 17.44
N ALA A 62 -7.55 -42.22 18.28
CA ALA A 62 -7.49 -42.45 19.72
C ALA A 62 -7.57 -43.93 20.06
N ALA A 63 -8.46 -44.69 19.42
CA ALA A 63 -8.58 -46.13 19.62
C ALA A 63 -7.33 -46.90 19.18
N LEU A 64 -6.66 -46.49 18.11
CA LEU A 64 -5.38 -47.08 17.68
C LEU A 64 -4.23 -46.76 18.64
N GLU A 65 -4.17 -45.55 19.17
CA GLU A 65 -3.18 -45.16 20.17
C GLU A 65 -3.33 -45.97 21.45
N ASP A 66 -4.58 -46.19 21.91
CA ASP A 66 -4.90 -47.06 23.05
C ASP A 66 -4.53 -48.53 22.81
N GLU A 67 -4.81 -49.06 21.62
CA GLU A 67 -4.46 -50.44 21.27
C GLU A 67 -2.94 -50.64 21.22
N LEU A 68 -2.19 -49.68 20.61
CA LEU A 68 -0.73 -49.71 20.57
C LEU A 68 -0.11 -49.56 21.96
N ALA A 69 -0.71 -48.74 22.83
CA ALA A 69 -0.24 -48.57 24.21
C ALA A 69 -0.39 -49.84 25.08
N ARG A 70 -1.34 -50.74 24.75
CA ARG A 70 -1.58 -52.01 25.45
C ARG A 70 -0.65 -53.14 25.02
N ARG A 71 0.04 -53.01 23.86
CA ARG A 71 0.97 -54.05 23.39
C ARG A 71 2.23 -54.14 24.26
N PRO A 72 2.83 -55.32 24.34
CA PRO A 72 4.07 -55.52 25.10
C PRO A 72 5.17 -54.58 24.57
N ARG A 73 5.83 -53.88 25.46
CA ARG A 73 6.98 -52.99 25.16
C ARG A 73 8.25 -53.68 25.48
N VAL A 74 9.25 -53.56 24.60
CA VAL A 74 10.60 -54.09 24.86
C VAL A 74 11.48 -52.86 25.19
N SER A 75 12.05 -52.86 26.40
CA SER A 75 12.99 -51.85 26.87
C SER A 75 14.37 -52.49 26.98
N GLY A 76 15.31 -52.09 26.12
CA GLY A 76 16.69 -52.63 26.19
C GLY A 76 17.53 -52.20 24.98
N PRO A 77 18.85 -52.43 24.95
CA PRO A 77 19.74 -52.04 23.89
C PRO A 77 19.52 -52.76 22.53
N GLY A 78 18.45 -53.56 22.40
CA GLY A 78 18.08 -54.26 21.15
C GLY A 78 17.07 -53.52 20.28
N VAL A 79 16.64 -52.29 20.64
CA VAL A 79 15.68 -51.48 19.84
C VAL A 79 16.44 -50.32 19.24
N ALA A 80 17.38 -50.61 18.37
CA ALA A 80 18.08 -49.56 17.59
C ALA A 80 17.46 -49.39 16.21
N PRO A 81 17.51 -48.16 15.62
CA PRO A 81 17.10 -47.92 14.25
C PRO A 81 17.84 -48.90 13.33
N GLY A 82 17.14 -49.75 12.61
CA GLY A 82 17.70 -50.80 11.74
C GLY A 82 17.47 -52.24 12.19
N GLN A 83 16.92 -52.47 13.37
CA GLN A 83 16.58 -53.81 13.87
C GLN A 83 15.06 -54.09 13.93
N ILE A 84 14.22 -53.14 13.44
CA ILE A 84 12.78 -53.31 13.40
C ILE A 84 12.42 -54.05 12.11
N HIS A 85 11.76 -55.21 12.31
CA HIS A 85 11.28 -56.03 11.20
C HIS A 85 9.82 -55.70 10.83
N VAL A 86 9.50 -55.80 9.57
CA VAL A 86 8.13 -55.79 9.09
C VAL A 86 7.49 -57.11 9.52
N SER A 87 6.35 -57.07 10.20
CA SER A 87 5.64 -58.28 10.59
C SER A 87 5.19 -59.07 9.35
N GLN A 88 5.14 -60.41 9.48
CA GLN A 88 4.64 -61.27 8.38
C GLN A 88 3.20 -60.86 7.94
N ARG A 89 2.45 -60.29 8.87
CA ARG A 89 1.11 -59.81 8.64
C ARG A 89 1.11 -58.52 7.79
N LEU A 90 1.93 -57.52 8.14
CA LEU A 90 2.09 -56.31 7.34
C LEU A 90 2.65 -56.62 5.93
N ALA A 91 3.55 -57.58 5.83
CA ALA A 91 4.02 -58.02 4.52
C ALA A 91 2.87 -58.53 3.61
N ARG A 92 1.92 -59.34 4.21
CA ARG A 92 0.71 -59.77 3.48
C ARG A 92 -0.23 -58.61 3.14
N VAL A 93 -0.44 -57.63 4.03
CA VAL A 93 -1.23 -56.44 3.75
C VAL A 93 -0.60 -55.68 2.54
N LEU A 94 0.70 -55.56 2.47
CA LEU A 94 1.37 -54.91 1.35
C LEU A 94 1.21 -55.69 0.03
N GLU A 95 1.18 -57.02 0.09
CA GLU A 95 0.92 -57.88 -1.07
C GLU A 95 -0.55 -57.75 -1.54
N GLU A 96 -1.49 -57.75 -0.61
CA GLU A 96 -2.91 -57.56 -0.91
C GLU A 96 -3.18 -56.12 -1.46
N ALA A 97 -2.51 -55.10 -0.94
CA ALA A 97 -2.61 -53.76 -1.48
C ALA A 97 -2.14 -53.68 -2.95
N LYS A 98 -1.15 -54.50 -3.32
CA LYS A 98 -0.72 -54.63 -4.72
C LYS A 98 -1.82 -55.28 -5.57
N HIS A 99 -2.46 -56.35 -5.06
CA HIS A 99 -3.59 -56.99 -5.76
C HIS A 99 -4.76 -56.01 -5.97
N GLU A 100 -5.03 -55.15 -4.96
CA GLU A 100 -6.05 -54.12 -5.09
C GLU A 100 -5.68 -53.04 -6.16
N ALA A 101 -4.40 -52.64 -6.24
CA ALA A 101 -3.91 -51.72 -7.26
C ALA A 101 -4.06 -52.37 -8.68
N ASP A 102 -3.67 -53.65 -8.84
CA ASP A 102 -3.84 -54.37 -10.07
C ASP A 102 -5.33 -54.50 -10.46
N ARG A 103 -6.22 -54.71 -9.52
CA ARG A 103 -7.68 -54.77 -9.72
C ARG A 103 -8.23 -53.43 -10.23
N LEU A 104 -7.77 -52.32 -9.71
CA LEU A 104 -8.12 -50.98 -10.13
C LEU A 104 -7.35 -50.50 -11.38
N LYS A 105 -6.43 -51.35 -11.89
CA LYS A 105 -5.55 -51.06 -13.03
C LYS A 105 -4.63 -49.86 -12.80
N ASP A 106 -4.16 -49.72 -11.59
CA ASP A 106 -3.22 -48.70 -11.17
C ASP A 106 -1.77 -49.18 -11.29
N GLU A 107 -0.85 -48.31 -11.66
CA GLU A 107 0.56 -48.66 -11.86
C GLU A 107 1.34 -48.62 -10.55
N TYR A 108 0.86 -47.86 -9.56
CA TYR A 108 1.50 -47.72 -8.26
C TYR A 108 0.52 -48.07 -7.14
N VAL A 109 1.06 -48.56 -6.05
CA VAL A 109 0.30 -48.82 -4.81
C VAL A 109 0.25 -47.52 -4.00
N SER A 110 -0.90 -46.90 -3.91
CA SER A 110 -1.19 -45.67 -3.14
C SER A 110 -1.79 -45.97 -1.78
N VAL A 111 -1.96 -44.92 -0.97
CA VAL A 111 -2.44 -45.03 0.42
C VAL A 111 -3.83 -45.64 0.54
N GLU A 112 -4.72 -45.42 -0.44
CA GLU A 112 -6.06 -46.03 -0.48
C GLU A 112 -5.99 -47.56 -0.64
N HIS A 113 -5.06 -48.09 -1.42
CA HIS A 113 -4.85 -49.55 -1.56
C HIS A 113 -4.42 -50.17 -0.24
N LEU A 114 -3.58 -49.47 0.54
CA LEU A 114 -3.14 -49.90 1.87
C LEU A 114 -4.33 -49.97 2.85
N VAL A 115 -5.22 -48.96 2.80
CA VAL A 115 -6.44 -48.96 3.67
C VAL A 115 -7.40 -50.07 3.24
N MET A 116 -7.59 -50.30 1.93
CA MET A 116 -8.44 -51.40 1.44
C MET A 116 -7.92 -52.77 1.89
N ALA A 117 -6.62 -53.00 1.80
CA ALA A 117 -5.99 -54.23 2.27
C ALA A 117 -6.16 -54.43 3.80
N LEU A 118 -6.07 -53.35 4.60
CA LEU A 118 -6.33 -53.36 6.04
C LEU A 118 -7.82 -53.68 6.37
N LEU A 119 -8.76 -53.21 5.55
CA LEU A 119 -10.17 -53.52 5.66
C LEU A 119 -10.47 -54.98 5.36
N ASP A 120 -9.75 -55.61 4.41
CA ASP A 120 -9.89 -57.03 4.03
C ASP A 120 -9.40 -57.99 5.12
N GLU A 121 -8.49 -57.54 6.02
CA GLU A 121 -8.11 -58.33 7.20
C GLU A 121 -9.32 -58.61 8.15
N GLY A 122 -10.37 -57.85 8.06
CA GLY A 122 -11.61 -58.04 8.83
C GLY A 122 -11.43 -57.87 10.34
N THR A 123 -12.20 -58.60 11.11
CA THR A 123 -12.18 -58.54 12.59
C THR A 123 -11.06 -59.37 13.21
N THR A 124 -10.26 -60.05 12.42
CA THR A 124 -9.16 -60.90 12.91
C THR A 124 -7.98 -60.09 13.44
N THR A 125 -7.88 -58.83 13.01
CA THR A 125 -6.81 -57.91 13.40
C THR A 125 -7.37 -56.72 14.16
N ALA A 126 -6.50 -56.04 14.94
CA ALA A 126 -6.93 -54.86 15.66
C ALA A 126 -7.26 -53.71 14.71
N ALA A 127 -6.43 -53.47 13.67
CA ALA A 127 -6.69 -52.44 12.66
C ALA A 127 -8.04 -52.69 11.95
N GLY A 128 -8.24 -53.87 11.40
CA GLY A 128 -9.50 -54.20 10.69
C GLY A 128 -10.72 -54.20 11.60
N ARG A 129 -10.58 -54.63 12.86
CA ARG A 129 -11.65 -54.57 13.86
C ARG A 129 -12.07 -53.12 14.18
N LEU A 130 -11.09 -52.23 14.39
CA LEU A 130 -11.35 -50.81 14.65
C LEU A 130 -12.00 -50.10 13.46
N LEU A 131 -11.51 -50.35 12.23
CA LEU A 131 -12.12 -49.83 10.99
C LEU A 131 -13.61 -50.28 10.87
N LYS A 132 -13.91 -51.58 11.19
CA LYS A 132 -15.29 -52.10 11.18
C LYS A 132 -16.15 -51.54 12.29
N GLN A 133 -15.58 -51.30 13.49
CA GLN A 133 -16.33 -50.67 14.61
C GLN A 133 -16.80 -49.25 14.27
N GLU A 134 -16.04 -48.53 13.48
CA GLU A 134 -16.44 -47.21 12.93
C GLU A 134 -17.42 -47.34 11.74
N GLY A 135 -17.93 -48.57 11.44
CA GLY A 135 -18.93 -48.79 10.38
C GLY A 135 -18.36 -48.85 8.98
N LEU A 136 -17.06 -48.85 8.79
CA LEU A 136 -16.43 -48.89 7.48
C LEU A 136 -16.59 -50.22 6.78
N THR A 137 -17.09 -50.17 5.54
CA THR A 137 -17.14 -51.29 4.61
C THR A 137 -16.28 -50.99 3.39
N LYS A 138 -15.74 -52.01 2.74
CA LYS A 138 -14.94 -51.86 1.53
C LYS A 138 -15.70 -51.14 0.41
N ASP A 139 -17.00 -51.46 0.25
CA ASP A 139 -17.87 -50.83 -0.76
C ASP A 139 -18.13 -49.37 -0.44
N GLY A 140 -18.37 -49.01 0.83
CA GLY A 140 -18.47 -47.62 1.28
C GLY A 140 -17.21 -46.82 1.07
N PHE A 141 -16.05 -47.44 1.34
CA PHE A 141 -14.77 -46.80 1.10
C PHE A 141 -14.47 -46.63 -0.40
N LEU A 142 -14.82 -47.58 -1.24
CA LEU A 142 -14.69 -47.48 -2.71
C LEU A 142 -15.62 -46.39 -3.28
N GLN A 143 -16.84 -46.24 -2.73
CA GLN A 143 -17.73 -45.13 -3.10
C GLN A 143 -17.13 -43.76 -2.71
N ALA A 144 -16.58 -43.65 -1.51
CA ALA A 144 -15.87 -42.44 -1.08
C ALA A 144 -14.64 -42.16 -1.99
N LEU A 145 -13.85 -43.20 -2.28
CA LEU A 145 -12.70 -43.09 -3.19
C LEU A 145 -13.12 -42.62 -4.58
N THR A 146 -14.22 -43.15 -5.11
CA THR A 146 -14.74 -42.76 -6.45
C THR A 146 -15.19 -41.29 -6.45
N ARG A 147 -15.70 -40.76 -5.32
CA ARG A 147 -16.07 -39.34 -5.21
C ARG A 147 -14.85 -38.42 -5.21
N ILE A 148 -13.76 -38.81 -4.51
CA ILE A 148 -12.53 -38.02 -4.41
C ILE A 148 -11.65 -38.17 -5.66
N ARG A 149 -11.45 -39.39 -6.12
CA ARG A 149 -10.54 -39.74 -7.21
C ARG A 149 -11.20 -39.67 -8.59
N GLY A 150 -12.54 -39.77 -8.65
CA GLY A 150 -13.26 -39.95 -9.93
C GLY A 150 -12.83 -41.24 -10.63
N ASN A 151 -12.66 -41.18 -11.94
CA ASN A 151 -12.15 -42.30 -12.79
C ASN A 151 -10.65 -42.19 -13.09
N GLN A 152 -9.88 -41.41 -12.33
CA GLN A 152 -8.44 -41.28 -12.53
C GLN A 152 -7.70 -42.53 -12.07
N ARG A 153 -6.65 -42.91 -12.79
CA ARG A 153 -5.76 -44.05 -12.44
C ARG A 153 -4.48 -43.50 -11.81
N VAL A 154 -3.91 -44.27 -10.91
CA VAL A 154 -2.62 -43.96 -10.32
C VAL A 154 -1.52 -44.37 -11.30
N THR A 155 -1.09 -43.41 -12.10
CA THR A 155 -0.02 -43.60 -13.11
C THR A 155 1.27 -42.86 -12.80
N SER A 156 1.30 -42.12 -11.66
CA SER A 156 2.48 -41.40 -11.17
C SER A 156 2.84 -41.78 -9.72
N ALA A 157 4.05 -41.45 -9.32
CA ALA A 157 4.52 -41.69 -7.96
C ALA A 157 3.89 -40.70 -6.92
N THR A 158 3.20 -39.65 -7.38
CA THR A 158 2.59 -38.60 -6.55
C THR A 158 1.13 -38.32 -6.99
N PRO A 159 0.24 -39.33 -7.00
CA PRO A 159 -1.13 -39.18 -7.50
C PRO A 159 -1.98 -38.27 -6.62
N GLU A 160 -1.70 -38.16 -5.34
CA GLU A 160 -2.44 -37.36 -4.38
C GLU A 160 -2.38 -35.84 -4.67
N SER A 161 -1.36 -35.40 -5.40
CA SER A 161 -1.27 -34.02 -5.88
C SER A 161 -2.28 -33.68 -6.97
N ALA A 162 -2.85 -34.70 -7.61
CA ALA A 162 -3.83 -34.58 -8.70
C ALA A 162 -5.28 -34.72 -8.20
N TYR A 163 -5.52 -35.15 -6.98
CA TYR A 163 -6.87 -35.31 -6.42
C TYR A 163 -7.36 -33.99 -5.81
N GLU A 164 -8.62 -33.63 -6.09
CA GLU A 164 -9.22 -32.38 -5.62
C GLU A 164 -8.34 -31.13 -5.96
N ALA A 165 -7.74 -31.14 -7.15
CA ALA A 165 -6.79 -30.09 -7.54
C ALA A 165 -7.47 -28.71 -7.61
N LEU A 166 -8.77 -28.66 -7.97
CA LEU A 166 -9.54 -27.42 -7.99
C LEU A 166 -9.73 -26.86 -6.56
N ASP A 167 -10.05 -27.67 -5.59
CA ASP A 167 -10.23 -27.22 -4.20
C ASP A 167 -8.88 -26.83 -3.55
N LYS A 168 -7.79 -27.44 -4.02
CA LYS A 168 -6.45 -27.23 -3.48
C LYS A 168 -5.75 -25.99 -4.05
N TYR A 169 -5.96 -25.72 -5.35
CA TYR A 169 -5.29 -24.65 -6.09
C TYR A 169 -6.26 -23.61 -6.64
N GLY A 170 -7.54 -23.70 -6.29
CA GLY A 170 -8.57 -22.77 -6.70
C GLY A 170 -9.49 -22.41 -5.53
N ARG A 171 -10.24 -21.33 -5.72
CA ARG A 171 -11.25 -20.83 -4.78
C ARG A 171 -12.59 -20.78 -5.48
N ASP A 172 -13.60 -21.46 -4.93
CA ASP A 172 -14.97 -21.42 -5.47
C ASP A 172 -15.66 -20.10 -5.09
N LEU A 173 -15.74 -19.17 -6.02
CA LEU A 173 -16.38 -17.88 -5.82
C LEU A 173 -17.90 -17.97 -5.68
N VAL A 174 -18.57 -18.96 -6.28
CA VAL A 174 -20.01 -19.16 -6.13
C VAL A 174 -20.32 -19.75 -4.76
N GLY A 175 -19.49 -20.68 -4.29
CA GLY A 175 -19.56 -21.21 -2.93
C GLY A 175 -19.30 -20.10 -1.88
N ASP A 176 -18.34 -19.24 -2.10
CA ASP A 176 -18.07 -18.09 -1.22
C ASP A 176 -19.20 -17.05 -1.26
N ALA A 177 -19.82 -16.82 -2.42
CA ALA A 177 -21.03 -15.98 -2.52
C ALA A 177 -22.19 -16.58 -1.72
N ALA A 178 -22.38 -17.92 -1.76
CA ALA A 178 -23.36 -18.61 -0.97
C ALA A 178 -23.09 -18.52 0.54
N ALA A 179 -21.82 -18.55 0.93
CA ALA A 179 -21.39 -18.38 2.32
C ALA A 179 -21.38 -16.92 2.80
N GLY A 180 -21.73 -15.93 1.94
CA GLY A 180 -21.71 -14.51 2.30
C GLY A 180 -20.32 -13.89 2.49
N LYS A 181 -19.27 -14.54 1.99
CA LYS A 181 -17.88 -14.11 2.19
C LYS A 181 -17.43 -13.03 1.18
N LEU A 182 -18.14 -12.89 0.04
CA LEU A 182 -17.79 -11.92 -0.98
C LEU A 182 -18.33 -10.53 -0.66
N ASP A 183 -17.56 -9.51 -1.02
CA ASP A 183 -17.96 -8.11 -0.88
C ASP A 183 -19.10 -7.74 -1.85
N PRO A 184 -19.97 -6.80 -1.48
CA PRO A 184 -21.03 -6.34 -2.38
C PRO A 184 -20.40 -5.64 -3.59
N VAL A 185 -20.78 -6.05 -4.79
CA VAL A 185 -20.32 -5.42 -6.03
C VAL A 185 -21.32 -4.36 -6.46
N ILE A 186 -20.83 -3.14 -6.61
CA ILE A 186 -21.61 -1.94 -6.89
C ILE A 186 -21.10 -1.35 -8.21
N ASP A 187 -22.04 -0.92 -9.03
CA ASP A 187 -21.80 -0.11 -10.23
C ASP A 187 -20.93 -0.76 -11.32
N ARG A 188 -21.05 -2.09 -11.48
CA ARG A 188 -20.38 -2.87 -12.53
C ARG A 188 -21.35 -3.70 -13.37
N ASP A 189 -22.61 -3.28 -13.43
CA ASP A 189 -23.69 -4.02 -14.13
C ASP A 189 -23.48 -4.14 -15.63
N ALA A 190 -22.91 -3.11 -16.26
CA ALA A 190 -22.66 -3.10 -17.70
C ALA A 190 -21.58 -4.12 -18.09
N GLU A 191 -20.49 -4.14 -17.34
CA GLU A 191 -19.37 -5.06 -17.55
C GLU A 191 -19.77 -6.50 -17.25
N ILE A 192 -20.49 -6.76 -16.15
CA ILE A 192 -21.02 -8.09 -15.81
C ILE A 192 -21.96 -8.59 -16.92
N ARG A 193 -22.89 -7.77 -17.42
CA ARG A 193 -23.76 -8.12 -18.55
C ARG A 193 -22.94 -8.43 -19.80
N ARG A 194 -21.89 -7.68 -20.06
CA ARG A 194 -20.99 -7.91 -21.19
C ARG A 194 -20.25 -9.23 -21.08
N VAL A 195 -19.75 -9.57 -19.89
CA VAL A 195 -19.13 -10.87 -19.59
C VAL A 195 -20.12 -12.01 -19.84
N ILE A 196 -21.36 -11.90 -19.32
CA ILE A 196 -22.45 -12.88 -19.55
C ILE A 196 -22.73 -13.05 -21.04
N GLN A 197 -22.83 -11.96 -21.81
CA GLN A 197 -23.04 -12.02 -23.26
C GLN A 197 -21.92 -12.76 -23.99
N ILE A 198 -20.65 -12.51 -23.57
CA ILE A 198 -19.49 -13.17 -24.21
C ILE A 198 -19.47 -14.64 -23.86
N LEU A 199 -19.69 -15.02 -22.61
CA LEU A 199 -19.77 -16.43 -22.17
C LEU A 199 -20.86 -17.22 -22.91
N SER A 200 -21.93 -16.55 -23.36
CA SER A 200 -23.02 -17.14 -24.10
C SER A 200 -22.78 -17.26 -25.62
N ARG A 201 -21.62 -16.77 -26.12
CA ARG A 201 -21.31 -16.85 -27.57
C ARG A 201 -20.83 -18.25 -27.97
N LYS A 202 -21.00 -18.57 -29.27
CA LYS A 202 -20.48 -19.83 -29.84
C LYS A 202 -18.95 -19.82 -30.05
N THR A 203 -18.38 -18.65 -30.32
CA THR A 203 -16.95 -18.44 -30.57
C THR A 203 -16.49 -17.17 -29.86
N LYS A 204 -15.22 -17.05 -29.56
CA LYS A 204 -14.67 -15.96 -28.72
C LYS A 204 -15.48 -15.78 -27.42
N ASN A 205 -15.74 -16.90 -26.76
CA ASN A 205 -16.59 -17.01 -25.58
C ASN A 205 -15.83 -16.95 -24.25
N ASN A 206 -14.56 -16.57 -24.28
CA ASN A 206 -13.75 -16.35 -23.09
C ASN A 206 -13.50 -14.84 -22.94
N PRO A 207 -14.16 -14.15 -21.99
CA PRO A 207 -13.91 -12.73 -21.72
C PRO A 207 -12.56 -12.52 -21.05
N VAL A 208 -11.90 -11.43 -21.41
CA VAL A 208 -10.73 -10.92 -20.68
C VAL A 208 -11.03 -9.50 -20.23
N LEU A 209 -11.05 -9.30 -18.93
CA LEU A 209 -11.18 -7.99 -18.30
C LEU A 209 -9.85 -7.24 -18.45
N THR A 210 -9.86 -6.16 -19.22
CA THR A 210 -8.67 -5.35 -19.48
C THR A 210 -8.87 -3.97 -18.89
N GLY A 211 -7.89 -3.51 -18.09
CA GLY A 211 -7.96 -2.20 -17.44
C GLY A 211 -6.78 -2.01 -16.49
N ASP A 212 -6.64 -0.80 -15.98
CA ASP A 212 -5.56 -0.44 -15.06
C ASP A 212 -5.62 -1.24 -13.76
N PRO A 213 -4.51 -1.35 -13.00
CA PRO A 213 -4.52 -2.02 -11.71
C PRO A 213 -5.42 -1.26 -10.72
N GLY A 214 -6.20 -1.99 -9.91
CA GLY A 214 -7.05 -1.38 -8.88
C GLY A 214 -8.41 -0.83 -9.35
N VAL A 215 -8.77 -0.96 -10.66
CA VAL A 215 -10.10 -0.50 -11.14
C VAL A 215 -11.26 -1.45 -10.83
N GLY A 216 -11.01 -2.59 -10.18
CA GLY A 216 -12.05 -3.53 -9.75
C GLY A 216 -12.35 -4.66 -10.75
N LYS A 217 -11.37 -5.13 -11.52
CA LYS A 217 -11.53 -6.26 -12.46
C LYS A 217 -12.01 -7.53 -11.77
N THR A 218 -11.41 -7.89 -10.65
CA THR A 218 -11.78 -9.09 -9.86
C THR A 218 -13.18 -8.98 -9.29
N ALA A 219 -13.60 -7.79 -8.85
CA ALA A 219 -14.96 -7.53 -8.35
C ALA A 219 -16.06 -7.84 -9.37
N ILE A 220 -15.80 -7.65 -10.68
CA ILE A 220 -16.76 -8.00 -11.75
C ILE A 220 -17.02 -9.50 -11.77
N VAL A 221 -16.00 -10.33 -11.55
CA VAL A 221 -16.14 -11.79 -11.50
C VAL A 221 -16.84 -12.23 -10.22
N GLU A 222 -16.54 -11.59 -9.10
CA GLU A 222 -17.25 -11.82 -7.83
C GLU A 222 -18.74 -11.42 -7.95
N GLY A 223 -19.03 -10.30 -8.62
CA GLY A 223 -20.40 -9.90 -8.93
C GLY A 223 -21.14 -10.89 -9.82
N LEU A 224 -20.45 -11.48 -10.82
CA LEU A 224 -21.00 -12.56 -11.61
C LEU A 224 -21.30 -13.79 -10.75
N ALA A 225 -20.39 -14.17 -9.85
CA ALA A 225 -20.59 -15.28 -8.92
C ALA A 225 -21.81 -15.05 -8.00
N GLN A 226 -21.99 -13.83 -7.48
CA GLN A 226 -23.17 -13.45 -6.70
C GLN A 226 -24.47 -13.55 -7.51
N ARG A 227 -24.47 -13.15 -8.79
CA ARG A 227 -25.63 -13.28 -9.67
C ARG A 227 -25.96 -14.73 -10.00
N ILE A 228 -24.95 -15.58 -10.22
CA ILE A 228 -25.15 -17.02 -10.40
C ILE A 228 -25.79 -17.62 -9.16
N ASN A 229 -25.27 -17.32 -7.98
CA ASN A 229 -25.83 -17.80 -6.71
C ASN A 229 -27.29 -17.35 -6.49
N ARG A 230 -27.67 -16.13 -6.95
CA ARG A 230 -29.04 -15.60 -6.86
C ARG A 230 -29.94 -16.11 -7.97
N GLY A 231 -29.41 -16.81 -8.99
CA GLY A 231 -30.14 -17.23 -10.18
C GLY A 231 -30.45 -16.11 -11.18
N ASP A 232 -29.85 -14.92 -11.00
CA ASP A 232 -30.01 -13.74 -11.87
C ASP A 232 -29.08 -13.79 -13.08
N VAL A 233 -29.08 -14.91 -13.76
CA VAL A 233 -28.28 -15.18 -14.97
C VAL A 233 -29.12 -16.02 -15.95
N PRO A 234 -28.76 -16.02 -17.27
CA PRO A 234 -29.37 -16.91 -18.25
C PRO A 234 -29.27 -18.38 -17.82
N GLU A 235 -30.26 -19.20 -18.24
CA GLU A 235 -30.39 -20.61 -17.86
C GLU A 235 -29.10 -21.42 -18.06
N GLY A 236 -28.34 -21.15 -19.12
CA GLY A 236 -27.04 -21.82 -19.38
C GLY A 236 -25.90 -21.49 -18.42
N LEU A 237 -26.09 -20.55 -17.49
CA LEU A 237 -25.10 -20.16 -16.48
C LEU A 237 -25.55 -20.46 -15.03
N ARG A 238 -26.83 -20.83 -14.79
CA ARG A 238 -27.38 -21.01 -13.42
C ARG A 238 -26.68 -22.08 -12.59
N ASP A 239 -26.25 -23.16 -13.25
CA ASP A 239 -25.63 -24.31 -12.58
C ASP A 239 -24.10 -24.33 -12.72
N ARG A 240 -23.50 -23.18 -13.04
CA ARG A 240 -22.06 -23.11 -13.19
C ARG A 240 -21.41 -22.62 -11.90
N ALA A 241 -20.24 -23.18 -11.61
CA ALA A 241 -19.33 -22.71 -10.59
C ALA A 241 -18.21 -21.86 -11.22
N ILE A 242 -17.71 -20.86 -10.50
CA ILE A 242 -16.55 -20.06 -10.90
C ILE A 242 -15.41 -20.38 -9.94
N PHE A 243 -14.34 -20.98 -10.45
CA PHE A 243 -13.12 -21.23 -9.70
C PHE A 243 -12.04 -20.21 -10.04
N SER A 244 -11.64 -19.42 -9.06
CA SER A 244 -10.47 -18.54 -9.17
C SER A 244 -9.20 -19.33 -8.94
N LEU A 245 -8.33 -19.42 -9.96
CA LEU A 245 -7.09 -20.18 -9.90
C LEU A 245 -6.00 -19.37 -9.19
N ASP A 246 -5.44 -19.96 -8.15
CA ASP A 246 -4.30 -19.38 -7.44
C ASP A 246 -2.98 -19.86 -8.05
N MET A 247 -2.39 -19.01 -8.89
CA MET A 247 -1.11 -19.27 -9.54
C MET A 247 0.05 -19.37 -8.52
N GLY A 248 -0.03 -18.62 -7.43
CA GLY A 248 0.97 -18.65 -6.36
C GLY A 248 1.03 -20.02 -5.71
N SER A 249 -0.11 -20.59 -5.35
CA SER A 249 -0.22 -21.94 -4.75
C SER A 249 0.21 -23.05 -5.72
N LEU A 250 -0.02 -22.89 -7.02
CA LEU A 250 0.45 -23.85 -8.03
C LEU A 250 1.98 -23.92 -8.12
N VAL A 251 2.66 -22.78 -7.96
CA VAL A 251 4.11 -22.65 -8.03
C VAL A 251 4.77 -22.94 -6.68
N ALA A 252 4.13 -22.58 -5.57
CA ALA A 252 4.69 -22.72 -4.24
C ALA A 252 5.06 -24.19 -3.93
N GLY A 253 6.30 -24.39 -3.47
CA GLY A 253 6.83 -25.74 -3.11
C GLY A 253 7.13 -26.65 -4.31
N ALA A 254 6.92 -26.25 -5.55
CA ALA A 254 7.35 -27.00 -6.72
C ALA A 254 8.88 -26.86 -6.88
N LYS A 255 9.60 -27.95 -6.61
CA LYS A 255 11.08 -27.98 -6.74
C LYS A 255 11.55 -28.05 -8.19
N TYR A 256 10.71 -28.57 -9.08
CA TYR A 256 11.02 -28.77 -10.49
C TYR A 256 9.83 -28.32 -11.35
N ARG A 257 10.13 -27.86 -12.58
CA ARG A 257 9.17 -27.46 -13.61
C ARG A 257 8.06 -28.51 -13.84
N GLY A 258 8.40 -29.80 -13.80
CA GLY A 258 7.44 -30.89 -14.00
C GLY A 258 6.31 -30.96 -12.98
N GLU A 259 6.58 -30.60 -11.72
CA GLU A 259 5.55 -30.63 -10.66
C GLU A 259 4.47 -29.57 -10.88
N PHE A 260 4.83 -28.36 -11.31
CA PHE A 260 3.86 -27.34 -11.68
C PHE A 260 3.00 -27.78 -12.87
N GLU A 261 3.65 -28.35 -13.92
CA GLU A 261 2.91 -28.82 -15.08
C GLU A 261 1.93 -29.94 -14.73
N GLU A 262 2.29 -30.85 -13.82
CA GLU A 262 1.42 -31.90 -13.32
C GLU A 262 0.24 -31.36 -12.53
N ARG A 263 0.45 -30.38 -11.63
CA ARG A 263 -0.61 -29.71 -10.87
C ARG A 263 -1.60 -29.00 -11.79
N LEU A 264 -1.11 -28.24 -12.75
CA LEU A 264 -1.96 -27.54 -13.72
C LEU A 264 -2.73 -28.52 -14.61
N LYS A 265 -2.10 -29.63 -15.06
CA LYS A 265 -2.77 -30.70 -15.80
C LYS A 265 -3.90 -31.33 -14.99
N ALA A 266 -3.70 -31.52 -13.67
CA ALA A 266 -4.72 -32.06 -12.78
C ALA A 266 -5.94 -31.12 -12.69
N VAL A 267 -5.71 -29.82 -12.45
CA VAL A 267 -6.78 -28.80 -12.46
C VAL A 267 -7.54 -28.80 -13.78
N LEU A 268 -6.81 -28.77 -14.90
CA LEU A 268 -7.43 -28.78 -16.22
C LEU A 268 -8.21 -30.07 -16.54
N ALA A 269 -7.76 -31.21 -16.01
CA ALA A 269 -8.47 -32.49 -16.15
C ALA A 269 -9.79 -32.47 -15.37
N GLU A 270 -9.83 -31.89 -14.16
CA GLU A 270 -11.07 -31.73 -13.39
C GLU A 270 -12.05 -30.77 -14.07
N VAL A 271 -11.56 -29.62 -14.57
CA VAL A 271 -12.39 -28.67 -15.33
C VAL A 271 -12.99 -29.34 -16.57
N LYS A 272 -12.20 -30.13 -17.29
CA LYS A 272 -12.68 -30.90 -18.45
C LYS A 272 -13.73 -31.96 -18.06
N ALA A 273 -13.52 -32.69 -16.96
CA ALA A 273 -14.45 -33.69 -16.47
C ALA A 273 -15.79 -33.09 -16.05
N ALA A 274 -15.83 -31.85 -15.63
CA ALA A 274 -17.03 -31.11 -15.29
C ALA A 274 -17.88 -30.70 -16.50
N GLN A 275 -17.46 -30.99 -17.72
CA GLN A 275 -18.24 -30.81 -18.98
C GLN A 275 -18.84 -29.37 -19.10
N GLY A 276 -18.05 -28.35 -18.85
CA GLY A 276 -18.44 -26.95 -18.98
C GLY A 276 -19.24 -26.36 -17.80
N ARG A 277 -19.44 -27.10 -16.72
CA ARG A 277 -20.06 -26.59 -15.50
C ARG A 277 -19.14 -25.67 -14.71
N ILE A 278 -17.84 -25.72 -14.97
CA ILE A 278 -16.84 -24.90 -14.30
C ILE A 278 -16.35 -23.81 -15.26
N LEU A 279 -16.37 -22.57 -14.77
CA LEU A 279 -15.73 -21.41 -15.38
C LEU A 279 -14.45 -21.15 -14.61
N LEU A 280 -13.30 -21.20 -15.29
CA LEU A 280 -12.02 -20.94 -14.65
C LEU A 280 -11.73 -19.44 -14.71
N PHE A 281 -11.55 -18.80 -13.58
CA PHE A 281 -11.07 -17.42 -13.51
C PHE A 281 -9.57 -17.38 -13.25
N VAL A 282 -8.86 -16.62 -14.05
CA VAL A 282 -7.41 -16.42 -13.90
C VAL A 282 -7.15 -14.92 -13.82
N ASP A 283 -6.76 -14.48 -12.64
CA ASP A 283 -6.25 -13.13 -12.48
C ASP A 283 -4.80 -13.06 -12.98
N GLU A 284 -4.37 -11.91 -13.43
CA GLU A 284 -3.07 -11.73 -14.09
C GLU A 284 -2.81 -12.77 -15.19
N LEU A 285 -3.78 -12.92 -16.13
CA LEU A 285 -3.74 -13.93 -17.19
C LEU A 285 -2.41 -13.96 -17.96
N HIS A 286 -1.71 -12.84 -18.05
CA HIS A 286 -0.41 -12.72 -18.70
C HIS A 286 0.67 -13.59 -18.03
N THR A 287 0.56 -13.89 -16.72
CA THR A 287 1.50 -14.76 -16.00
C THR A 287 1.44 -16.21 -16.50
N VAL A 288 0.25 -16.65 -16.96
CA VAL A 288 0.02 -18.00 -17.47
C VAL A 288 0.41 -18.11 -18.93
N VAL A 289 0.19 -17.03 -19.71
CA VAL A 289 0.33 -17.04 -21.18
C VAL A 289 1.69 -16.52 -21.63
N GLY A 290 2.30 -15.60 -20.89
CA GLY A 290 3.53 -14.90 -21.27
C GLY A 290 4.83 -15.45 -20.70
N ALA A 291 4.79 -16.44 -19.85
CA ALA A 291 5.94 -16.96 -19.13
C ALA A 291 7.00 -17.68 -20.00
N GLY A 292 6.74 -17.86 -21.30
CA GLY A 292 7.62 -18.62 -22.22
C GLY A 292 8.82 -17.86 -22.82
N ALA A 293 9.00 -16.56 -22.55
CA ALA A 293 10.03 -15.76 -23.23
C ALA A 293 11.40 -15.71 -22.54
N ALA A 294 11.53 -16.16 -21.28
CA ALA A 294 12.80 -16.27 -20.58
C ALA A 294 13.26 -17.76 -20.56
N GLU A 295 14.56 -18.01 -20.76
CA GLU A 295 15.13 -19.35 -20.64
C GLU A 295 14.82 -19.93 -19.25
N GLY A 296 13.91 -20.92 -19.17
CA GLY A 296 13.46 -21.56 -17.94
C GLY A 296 12.06 -21.18 -17.46
N ALA A 297 11.33 -20.28 -18.14
CA ALA A 297 9.98 -19.90 -17.77
C ALA A 297 8.94 -20.96 -18.16
N ILE A 298 7.87 -21.02 -17.34
CA ILE A 298 6.82 -22.03 -17.42
C ILE A 298 5.83 -21.63 -18.53
N ASP A 299 5.70 -22.47 -19.59
CA ASP A 299 4.76 -22.21 -20.68
C ASP A 299 3.43 -22.97 -20.45
N ALA A 300 2.63 -22.46 -19.51
CA ALA A 300 1.28 -22.96 -19.28
C ALA A 300 0.35 -22.67 -20.46
N GLY A 301 0.67 -21.66 -21.28
CA GLY A 301 -0.11 -21.30 -22.46
C GLY A 301 -0.26 -22.44 -23.45
N ASN A 302 0.78 -23.25 -23.65
CA ASN A 302 0.71 -24.39 -24.57
C ASN A 302 -0.21 -25.51 -24.08
N MET A 303 -0.52 -25.61 -22.80
CA MET A 303 -1.49 -26.55 -22.25
C MET A 303 -2.93 -26.04 -22.40
N LEU A 304 -3.13 -24.72 -22.25
CA LEU A 304 -4.45 -24.09 -22.35
C LEU A 304 -4.94 -23.97 -23.80
N LYS A 305 -4.06 -23.63 -24.74
CA LYS A 305 -4.40 -23.42 -26.17
C LYS A 305 -5.21 -24.53 -26.81
N PRO A 306 -4.86 -25.83 -26.67
CA PRO A 306 -5.62 -26.93 -27.27
C PRO A 306 -7.02 -27.07 -26.67
N MET A 307 -7.19 -26.86 -25.37
CA MET A 307 -8.48 -27.00 -24.69
C MET A 307 -9.41 -25.83 -25.03
N LEU A 308 -8.88 -24.59 -25.07
CA LEU A 308 -9.61 -23.42 -25.56
C LEU A 308 -10.01 -23.58 -27.04
N ALA A 309 -9.15 -24.17 -27.85
CA ALA A 309 -9.42 -24.41 -29.26
C ALA A 309 -10.59 -25.40 -29.47
N ARG A 310 -10.68 -26.42 -28.62
CA ARG A 310 -11.75 -27.44 -28.70
C ARG A 310 -13.03 -27.04 -27.94
N GLY A 311 -13.03 -25.92 -27.21
CA GLY A 311 -14.15 -25.50 -26.35
C GLY A 311 -14.34 -26.38 -25.11
N GLU A 312 -13.30 -27.10 -24.70
CA GLU A 312 -13.27 -27.95 -23.51
C GLU A 312 -13.03 -27.13 -22.21
N LEU A 313 -12.53 -25.91 -22.37
CA LEU A 313 -12.24 -24.94 -21.28
C LEU A 313 -12.99 -23.65 -21.56
N HIS A 314 -13.74 -23.17 -20.53
CA HIS A 314 -14.32 -21.86 -20.47
C HIS A 314 -13.57 -21.04 -19.41
N MET A 315 -13.08 -19.88 -19.81
CA MET A 315 -12.19 -19.07 -18.96
C MET A 315 -12.61 -17.61 -18.95
N ILE A 316 -12.47 -16.98 -17.80
CA ILE A 316 -12.49 -15.53 -17.61
C ILE A 316 -11.07 -15.11 -17.23
N GLY A 317 -10.48 -14.17 -17.95
CA GLY A 317 -9.17 -13.63 -17.62
C GLY A 317 -9.27 -12.20 -17.11
N ALA A 318 -8.31 -11.76 -16.29
CA ALA A 318 -8.09 -10.36 -15.97
C ALA A 318 -6.62 -10.00 -16.22
N THR A 319 -6.35 -8.82 -16.79
CA THR A 319 -4.99 -8.35 -17.05
C THR A 319 -5.00 -6.83 -17.32
N THR A 320 -3.85 -6.20 -17.44
CA THR A 320 -3.77 -4.81 -17.90
C THR A 320 -3.88 -4.70 -19.42
N VAL A 321 -4.18 -3.51 -19.93
CA VAL A 321 -4.30 -3.27 -21.39
C VAL A 321 -2.97 -3.55 -22.10
N ASP A 322 -1.86 -3.14 -21.50
CA ASP A 322 -0.53 -3.32 -22.08
C ASP A 322 -0.09 -4.78 -22.11
N GLU A 323 -0.38 -5.54 -21.06
CA GLU A 323 -0.09 -6.97 -20.99
C GLU A 323 -0.96 -7.77 -21.94
N TYR A 324 -2.24 -7.38 -22.09
CA TYR A 324 -3.12 -7.97 -23.09
C TYR A 324 -2.53 -7.81 -24.50
N ARG A 325 -2.08 -6.60 -24.87
CA ARG A 325 -1.43 -6.33 -26.17
C ARG A 325 -0.13 -7.11 -26.35
N LYS A 326 0.68 -7.22 -25.31
CA LYS A 326 1.99 -7.89 -25.36
C LYS A 326 1.89 -9.40 -25.48
N HIS A 327 0.96 -10.04 -24.78
CA HIS A 327 0.94 -11.48 -24.56
C HIS A 327 -0.23 -12.21 -25.22
N ILE A 328 -1.39 -11.56 -25.37
CA ILE A 328 -2.60 -12.21 -25.90
C ILE A 328 -2.87 -11.81 -27.34
N GLU A 329 -2.86 -10.51 -27.65
CA GLU A 329 -3.17 -10.00 -28.98
C GLU A 329 -2.13 -10.42 -30.05
N LYS A 330 -0.85 -10.58 -29.63
CA LYS A 330 0.22 -11.06 -30.52
C LYS A 330 0.13 -12.56 -30.84
N ASP A 331 -0.59 -13.34 -30.05
CA ASP A 331 -0.79 -14.76 -30.27
C ASP A 331 -2.11 -15.02 -31.01
N ALA A 332 -2.03 -15.30 -32.29
CA ALA A 332 -3.20 -15.52 -33.17
C ALA A 332 -4.12 -16.65 -32.70
N ALA A 333 -3.63 -17.63 -31.92
CA ALA A 333 -4.44 -18.72 -31.39
C ALA A 333 -5.30 -18.26 -30.21
N LEU A 334 -4.76 -17.38 -29.36
CA LEU A 334 -5.45 -16.81 -28.22
C LEU A 334 -6.37 -15.66 -28.59
N GLU A 335 -5.93 -14.76 -29.47
CA GLU A 335 -6.72 -13.63 -29.98
C GLU A 335 -8.09 -14.08 -30.56
N ARG A 336 -8.12 -15.23 -31.26
CA ARG A 336 -9.34 -15.81 -31.83
C ARG A 336 -10.27 -16.41 -30.77
N ARG A 337 -9.85 -16.58 -29.54
CA ARG A 337 -10.59 -17.25 -28.45
C ARG A 337 -11.02 -16.33 -27.36
N PHE A 338 -10.27 -15.29 -27.14
CA PHE A 338 -10.53 -14.27 -26.11
C PHE A 338 -11.26 -13.05 -26.70
N GLN A 339 -12.10 -12.44 -25.87
CA GLN A 339 -12.77 -11.19 -26.19
C GLN A 339 -12.50 -10.19 -25.07
N PRO A 340 -11.82 -9.06 -25.34
CA PRO A 340 -11.57 -8.06 -24.31
C PRO A 340 -12.86 -7.36 -23.89
N VAL A 341 -12.93 -7.07 -22.60
CA VAL A 341 -13.92 -6.21 -21.94
C VAL A 341 -13.12 -5.13 -21.21
N LEU A 342 -13.22 -3.90 -21.71
CA LEU A 342 -12.54 -2.77 -21.10
C LEU A 342 -13.22 -2.44 -19.76
N VAL A 343 -12.40 -2.25 -18.73
CA VAL A 343 -12.82 -1.85 -17.38
C VAL A 343 -12.12 -0.55 -17.07
N ASP A 344 -12.86 0.53 -17.16
CA ASP A 344 -12.36 1.87 -16.89
C ASP A 344 -12.38 2.20 -15.38
N GLU A 345 -11.59 3.21 -15.00
CA GLU A 345 -11.66 3.80 -13.66
C GLU A 345 -13.09 4.35 -13.43
N PRO A 346 -13.74 4.03 -12.29
CA PRO A 346 -15.07 4.54 -11.98
C PRO A 346 -15.06 6.06 -11.79
N ALA A 347 -16.18 6.71 -12.08
CA ALA A 347 -16.35 8.13 -11.76
C ALA A 347 -16.31 8.36 -10.23
N VAL A 348 -16.06 9.61 -9.82
CA VAL A 348 -15.95 9.96 -8.39
C VAL A 348 -17.23 9.59 -7.63
N GLU A 349 -18.41 9.85 -8.21
CA GLU A 349 -19.71 9.53 -7.63
C GLU A 349 -19.91 8.03 -7.44
N ASP A 350 -19.47 7.23 -8.43
CA ASP A 350 -19.57 5.78 -8.41
C ASP A 350 -18.62 5.20 -7.36
N ALA A 351 -17.40 5.73 -7.29
CA ALA A 351 -16.42 5.33 -6.26
C ALA A 351 -16.92 5.63 -4.83
N ILE A 352 -17.58 6.76 -4.59
CA ILE A 352 -18.22 7.06 -3.30
C ILE A 352 -19.30 6.01 -2.99
N SER A 353 -20.09 5.63 -3.98
CA SER A 353 -21.15 4.63 -3.83
C SER A 353 -20.56 3.25 -3.49
N ILE A 354 -19.43 2.88 -4.12
CA ILE A 354 -18.68 1.66 -3.81
C ILE A 354 -18.19 1.67 -2.35
N LEU A 355 -17.56 2.75 -1.91
CA LEU A 355 -17.07 2.86 -0.54
C LEU A 355 -18.22 2.80 0.49
N ARG A 356 -19.36 3.43 0.20
CA ARG A 356 -20.56 3.33 1.05
C ARG A 356 -21.04 1.88 1.19
N GLY A 357 -20.96 1.10 0.11
CA GLY A 357 -21.30 -0.32 0.16
C GLY A 357 -20.32 -1.18 0.95
N LEU A 358 -19.04 -0.81 0.98
CA LEU A 358 -18.00 -1.51 1.75
C LEU A 358 -17.91 -1.06 3.21
N ARG A 359 -18.50 0.09 3.54
CA ARG A 359 -18.41 0.75 4.84
C ARG A 359 -18.71 -0.18 6.02
N GLU A 360 -19.85 -0.88 6.00
CA GLU A 360 -20.29 -1.73 7.12
C GLU A 360 -19.30 -2.86 7.39
N ARG A 361 -18.70 -3.44 6.35
CA ARG A 361 -17.67 -4.49 6.49
C ARG A 361 -16.36 -3.96 7.05
N LEU A 362 -15.90 -2.80 6.60
CA LEU A 362 -14.71 -2.15 7.15
C LEU A 362 -14.92 -1.75 8.61
N GLU A 363 -16.11 -1.23 8.95
CA GLU A 363 -16.46 -0.89 10.34
C GLU A 363 -16.45 -2.13 11.25
N VAL A 364 -16.95 -3.27 10.78
CA VAL A 364 -16.95 -4.53 11.55
C VAL A 364 -15.53 -5.09 11.68
N PHE A 365 -14.76 -5.09 10.59
CA PHE A 365 -13.40 -5.64 10.60
C PHE A 365 -12.46 -4.87 11.53
N HIS A 366 -12.49 -3.54 11.48
CA HIS A 366 -11.63 -2.69 12.30
C HIS A 366 -12.23 -2.34 13.67
N GLY A 367 -13.53 -2.49 13.85
CA GLY A 367 -14.22 -2.14 15.10
C GLY A 367 -14.34 -0.63 15.33
N VAL A 368 -14.28 0.17 14.27
CA VAL A 368 -14.39 1.64 14.30
C VAL A 368 -15.57 2.09 13.45
N LYS A 369 -16.06 3.31 13.64
CA LYS A 369 -17.07 3.93 12.79
C LYS A 369 -16.42 4.74 11.68
N ILE A 370 -17.07 4.82 10.53
CA ILE A 370 -16.62 5.63 9.39
C ILE A 370 -17.70 6.65 9.07
N ALA A 371 -17.34 7.91 9.17
CA ALA A 371 -18.26 9.00 8.79
C ALA A 371 -18.40 9.10 7.26
N ASP A 372 -19.56 9.55 6.77
CA ASP A 372 -19.78 9.68 5.32
C ASP A 372 -18.85 10.72 4.68
N ASN A 373 -18.51 11.79 5.41
CA ASN A 373 -17.52 12.77 4.97
C ASN A 373 -16.11 12.17 4.79
N ALA A 374 -15.73 11.15 5.59
CA ALA A 374 -14.48 10.43 5.39
C ALA A 374 -14.46 9.67 4.06
N LEU A 375 -15.55 9.00 3.68
CA LEU A 375 -15.66 8.29 2.40
C LEU A 375 -15.59 9.28 1.21
N ILE A 376 -16.28 10.40 1.30
CA ILE A 376 -16.24 11.46 0.29
C ILE A 376 -14.81 12.02 0.21
N ALA A 377 -14.17 12.30 1.35
CA ALA A 377 -12.80 12.78 1.40
C ALA A 377 -11.82 11.76 0.81
N ALA A 378 -11.95 10.48 1.13
CA ALA A 378 -11.07 9.43 0.60
C ALA A 378 -11.09 9.38 -0.93
N VAL A 379 -12.28 9.46 -1.55
CA VAL A 379 -12.39 9.47 -3.01
C VAL A 379 -11.88 10.78 -3.61
N THR A 380 -12.33 11.92 -3.09
CA THR A 380 -12.00 13.23 -3.68
C THR A 380 -10.53 13.57 -3.51
N LEU A 381 -9.94 13.32 -2.32
CA LEU A 381 -8.54 13.59 -2.06
C LEU A 381 -7.63 12.60 -2.81
N SER A 382 -7.98 11.31 -2.85
CA SER A 382 -7.18 10.34 -3.61
C SER A 382 -7.23 10.61 -5.12
N HIS A 383 -8.41 10.96 -5.66
CA HIS A 383 -8.55 11.32 -7.07
C HIS A 383 -7.68 12.54 -7.43
N ARG A 384 -7.63 13.52 -6.52
CA ARG A 384 -6.90 14.78 -6.74
C ARG A 384 -5.41 14.66 -6.50
N TYR A 385 -4.99 13.92 -5.46
CA TYR A 385 -3.62 13.97 -4.94
C TYR A 385 -2.79 12.70 -5.20
N ILE A 386 -3.43 11.56 -5.52
CA ILE A 386 -2.77 10.29 -5.81
C ILE A 386 -2.97 9.95 -7.28
N SER A 387 -1.98 10.27 -8.11
CA SER A 387 -2.06 10.12 -9.57
C SER A 387 -1.48 8.80 -10.10
N ASP A 388 -0.72 8.07 -9.29
CA ASP A 388 -0.05 6.82 -9.66
C ASP A 388 -0.88 5.56 -9.40
N ARG A 389 -2.07 5.72 -8.83
CA ARG A 389 -3.04 4.66 -8.52
C ARG A 389 -4.44 5.06 -8.98
N PHE A 390 -5.33 4.08 -9.13
CA PHE A 390 -6.66 4.27 -9.70
C PHE A 390 -7.77 4.05 -8.66
N LEU A 391 -8.93 4.70 -8.87
CA LEU A 391 -10.15 4.42 -8.11
C LEU A 391 -10.74 3.06 -8.54
N PRO A 392 -11.43 2.32 -7.63
CA PRO A 392 -11.70 2.69 -6.24
C PRO A 392 -10.59 2.28 -5.26
N ASP A 393 -9.61 1.49 -5.68
CA ASP A 393 -8.58 0.85 -4.84
C ASP A 393 -7.84 1.85 -3.94
N LYS A 394 -7.32 2.95 -4.50
CA LYS A 394 -6.63 3.98 -3.73
C LYS A 394 -7.48 4.61 -2.63
N ALA A 395 -8.79 4.74 -2.85
CA ALA A 395 -9.69 5.29 -1.86
C ALA A 395 -10.09 4.26 -0.79
N ILE A 396 -10.21 2.98 -1.17
CA ILE A 396 -10.44 1.87 -0.23
C ILE A 396 -9.24 1.75 0.71
N ASP A 397 -8.02 1.75 0.17
CA ASP A 397 -6.79 1.67 0.96
C ASP A 397 -6.66 2.84 1.96
N LEU A 398 -7.04 4.07 1.56
CA LEU A 398 -7.04 5.21 2.48
C LEU A 398 -7.99 5.00 3.66
N VAL A 399 -9.19 4.49 3.39
CA VAL A 399 -10.18 4.22 4.45
C VAL A 399 -9.71 3.07 5.33
N ASP A 400 -9.15 2.00 4.75
CA ASP A 400 -8.61 0.86 5.47
C ASP A 400 -7.46 1.27 6.40
N GLU A 401 -6.49 2.06 5.90
CA GLU A 401 -5.37 2.57 6.71
C GLU A 401 -5.85 3.53 7.80
N ALA A 402 -6.87 4.38 7.53
CA ALA A 402 -7.44 5.27 8.53
C ALA A 402 -8.12 4.49 9.66
N CYS A 403 -8.87 3.45 9.32
CA CYS A 403 -9.47 2.55 10.29
C CYS A 403 -8.41 1.81 11.12
N ALA A 404 -7.36 1.30 10.47
CA ALA A 404 -6.25 0.61 11.13
C ALA A 404 -5.45 1.55 12.06
N MET A 405 -5.22 2.80 11.63
CA MET A 405 -4.57 3.83 12.45
C MET A 405 -5.39 4.09 13.72
N LEU A 406 -6.68 4.38 13.56
CA LEU A 406 -7.57 4.67 14.67
C LEU A 406 -7.72 3.46 15.62
N ARG A 407 -7.79 2.24 15.07
CA ARG A 407 -7.77 0.99 15.85
C ARG A 407 -6.51 0.88 16.69
N THR A 408 -5.36 1.16 16.10
CA THR A 408 -4.07 1.14 16.80
C THR A 408 -4.02 2.18 17.92
N GLU A 409 -4.59 3.37 17.70
CA GLU A 409 -4.70 4.42 18.74
C GLU A 409 -5.59 3.97 19.90
N ILE A 410 -6.72 3.29 19.62
CA ILE A 410 -7.61 2.74 20.65
C ILE A 410 -6.92 1.65 21.47
N ASP A 411 -6.12 0.79 20.83
CA ASP A 411 -5.44 -0.32 21.50
C ASP A 411 -4.11 0.09 22.16
N SER A 412 -3.51 1.21 21.76
CA SER A 412 -2.27 1.74 22.33
C SER A 412 -2.51 2.72 23.46
N MET A 413 -1.47 3.00 24.25
CA MET A 413 -1.51 4.01 25.31
C MET A 413 -1.61 5.40 24.68
N PRO A 414 -2.57 6.26 25.07
CA PRO A 414 -2.67 7.65 24.61
C PRO A 414 -1.37 8.43 24.86
N ALA A 415 -1.03 9.32 23.93
CA ALA A 415 0.20 10.13 24.03
C ALA A 415 0.28 10.93 25.34
N GLU A 416 -0.85 11.46 25.80
CA GLU A 416 -0.95 12.19 27.08
C GLU A 416 -0.56 11.32 28.28
N LEU A 417 -1.02 10.07 28.33
CA LEU A 417 -0.67 9.10 29.38
C LEU A 417 0.79 8.62 29.26
N ASP A 418 1.29 8.44 28.03
CA ASP A 418 2.69 8.06 27.81
C ASP A 418 3.65 9.17 28.28
N GLU A 419 3.34 10.44 27.99
CA GLU A 419 4.12 11.59 28.44
C GLU A 419 4.14 11.70 29.97
N LEU A 420 2.98 11.59 30.63
CA LEU A 420 2.89 11.57 32.10
C LEU A 420 3.69 10.41 32.68
N THR A 421 3.57 9.22 32.11
CA THR A 421 4.29 8.03 32.57
C THR A 421 5.81 8.19 32.45
N ARG A 422 6.28 8.76 31.32
CA ARG A 422 7.71 9.06 31.12
C ARG A 422 8.22 10.14 32.09
N ARG A 423 7.37 11.13 32.43
CA ARG A 423 7.73 12.16 33.41
C ARG A 423 7.82 11.57 34.81
N VAL A 424 6.84 10.72 35.19
CA VAL A 424 6.90 9.98 36.46
C VAL A 424 8.18 9.13 36.53
N MET A 425 8.50 8.35 35.49
CA MET A 425 9.71 7.53 35.46
C MET A 425 11.01 8.35 35.62
N ARG A 426 11.09 9.53 34.97
CA ARG A 426 12.25 10.41 35.12
C ARG A 426 12.42 10.89 36.55
N LEU A 427 11.31 11.29 37.21
CA LEU A 427 11.35 11.76 38.61
C LEU A 427 11.62 10.60 39.59
N GLU A 428 11.19 9.38 39.31
CA GLU A 428 11.52 8.17 40.08
C GLU A 428 13.03 7.87 40.01
N ILE A 429 13.67 8.06 38.85
CA ILE A 429 15.11 7.91 38.70
C ILE A 429 15.83 9.00 39.49
N GLU A 430 15.36 10.24 39.46
CA GLU A 430 15.91 11.38 40.26
C GLU A 430 15.73 11.10 41.77
N GLU A 431 14.54 10.61 42.19
CA GLU A 431 14.30 10.22 43.60
C GLU A 431 15.30 9.16 44.09
N ALA A 432 15.49 8.10 43.28
CA ALA A 432 16.43 7.03 43.61
C ALA A 432 17.90 7.50 43.66
N GLY A 433 18.24 8.55 42.92
CA GLY A 433 19.54 9.21 42.97
C GLY A 433 19.71 10.03 44.27
N LEU A 434 18.78 10.97 44.51
CA LEU A 434 18.80 11.87 45.68
C LEU A 434 18.64 11.15 47.01
N ALA A 435 17.92 10.02 47.04
CA ALA A 435 17.77 9.22 48.26
C ALA A 435 19.10 8.61 48.79
N LYS A 436 20.18 8.64 48.00
CA LYS A 436 21.51 8.16 48.38
C LYS A 436 22.41 9.28 48.88
N GLU A 437 21.98 10.53 48.79
CA GLU A 437 22.74 11.70 49.21
C GLU A 437 22.29 12.17 50.61
N GLU A 438 23.24 12.56 51.49
CA GLU A 438 22.98 12.93 52.90
C GLU A 438 23.04 14.46 53.14
N ASP A 439 23.28 15.26 52.11
CA ASP A 439 23.36 16.72 52.30
C ASP A 439 21.96 17.36 52.42
N THR A 440 21.89 18.50 53.11
CA THR A 440 20.61 19.18 53.43
C THR A 440 19.90 19.75 52.21
N ALA A 441 20.62 20.07 51.12
CA ALA A 441 20.01 20.58 49.89
C ALA A 441 19.35 19.46 49.09
N SER A 442 19.99 18.28 49.00
CA SER A 442 19.46 17.09 48.37
C SER A 442 18.24 16.55 49.14
N GLN A 443 18.21 16.62 50.46
CA GLN A 443 17.05 16.25 51.28
C GLN A 443 15.85 17.19 51.06
N ALA A 444 16.05 18.48 50.96
CA ALA A 444 14.98 19.43 50.67
C ALA A 444 14.42 19.21 49.27
N ARG A 445 15.28 19.02 48.28
CA ARG A 445 14.88 18.67 46.89
C ARG A 445 14.09 17.34 46.82
N LEU A 446 14.50 16.34 47.62
CA LEU A 446 13.83 15.05 47.72
C LEU A 446 12.40 15.17 48.25
N GLU A 447 12.16 16.01 49.26
CA GLU A 447 10.81 16.26 49.77
C GLU A 447 9.90 16.93 48.72
N ASP A 448 10.39 17.93 48.00
CA ASP A 448 9.63 18.62 46.97
C ASP A 448 9.37 17.70 45.79
N LEU A 449 10.38 16.91 45.37
CA LEU A 449 10.27 15.93 44.31
C LEU A 449 9.24 14.85 44.66
N ARG A 450 9.17 14.38 45.91
CA ARG A 450 8.16 13.41 46.34
C ARG A 450 6.74 13.94 46.26
N LYS A 451 6.54 15.23 46.55
CA LYS A 451 5.23 15.87 46.38
C LYS A 451 4.85 15.94 44.90
N GLU A 452 5.75 16.45 44.05
CA GLU A 452 5.54 16.51 42.61
C GLU A 452 5.27 15.10 42.00
N LEU A 453 6.00 14.10 42.46
CA LEU A 453 5.84 12.72 42.02
C LEU A 453 4.49 12.12 42.48
N ALA A 454 4.02 12.42 43.68
CA ALA A 454 2.71 12.00 44.16
C ALA A 454 1.58 12.61 43.34
N ASP A 455 1.67 13.90 43.03
CA ASP A 455 0.67 14.61 42.23
C ASP A 455 0.62 14.07 40.81
N LEU A 456 1.78 13.88 40.16
CA LEU A 456 1.87 13.32 38.80
C LEU A 456 1.43 11.87 38.72
N ARG A 457 1.71 11.06 39.75
CA ARG A 457 1.18 9.68 39.84
C ARG A 457 -0.35 9.66 39.92
N ALA A 458 -0.92 10.53 40.76
CA ALA A 458 -2.34 10.65 40.91
C ALA A 458 -3.01 11.09 39.60
N GLU A 459 -2.40 12.02 38.87
CA GLU A 459 -2.87 12.43 37.54
C GLU A 459 -2.74 11.31 36.52
N ALA A 460 -1.59 10.63 36.44
CA ALA A 460 -1.39 9.48 35.53
C ALA A 460 -2.36 8.34 35.81
N ASP A 461 -2.63 8.03 37.10
CA ASP A 461 -3.58 6.99 37.49
C ASP A 461 -5.03 7.37 37.15
N ALA A 462 -5.41 8.64 37.28
CA ALA A 462 -6.72 9.14 36.88
C ALA A 462 -6.93 9.03 35.34
N VAL A 463 -5.94 9.47 34.55
CA VAL A 463 -6.00 9.37 33.07
C VAL A 463 -6.00 7.88 32.65
N ARG A 464 -5.22 7.03 33.30
CA ARG A 464 -5.20 5.57 33.04
C ARG A 464 -6.55 4.92 33.33
N ALA A 465 -7.16 5.25 34.46
CA ALA A 465 -8.48 4.72 34.83
C ALA A 465 -9.56 5.16 33.84
N GLN A 466 -9.51 6.42 33.36
CA GLN A 466 -10.40 6.93 32.33
C GLN A 466 -10.19 6.16 31.01
N TRP A 467 -8.95 6.04 30.52
CA TRP A 467 -8.61 5.32 29.30
C TRP A 467 -9.07 3.86 29.34
N GLU A 468 -8.82 3.14 30.45
CA GLU A 468 -9.28 1.74 30.60
C GLU A 468 -10.81 1.61 30.63
N ALA A 469 -11.50 2.60 31.18
CA ALA A 469 -12.96 2.64 31.19
C ALA A 469 -13.53 2.89 29.77
N GLU A 470 -12.96 3.86 29.02
CA GLU A 470 -13.32 4.14 27.64
C GLU A 470 -13.04 2.91 26.74
N ARG A 471 -11.86 2.30 26.85
CA ARG A 471 -11.46 1.11 26.09
C ARG A 471 -12.39 -0.09 26.36
N ARG A 472 -12.79 -0.33 27.61
CA ARG A 472 -13.74 -1.42 27.96
C ARG A 472 -15.13 -1.17 27.35
N ALA A 473 -15.58 0.08 27.37
CA ALA A 473 -16.87 0.43 26.79
C ALA A 473 -16.87 0.27 25.26
N LEU A 474 -15.79 0.70 24.58
CA LEU A 474 -15.63 0.52 23.14
C LEU A 474 -15.59 -0.95 22.74
N ARG A 475 -14.85 -1.81 23.46
CA ARG A 475 -14.82 -3.25 23.21
C ARG A 475 -16.21 -3.89 23.33
N LYS A 476 -16.98 -3.50 24.32
CA LYS A 476 -18.35 -4.01 24.50
C LYS A 476 -19.26 -3.66 23.31
N VAL A 477 -19.14 -2.43 22.80
CA VAL A 477 -19.88 -2.00 21.60
C VAL A 477 -19.44 -2.79 20.38
N GLN A 478 -18.14 -3.03 20.22
CA GLN A 478 -17.59 -3.83 19.13
C GLN A 478 -18.11 -5.28 19.16
N GLU A 479 -18.03 -5.95 20.29
CA GLU A 479 -18.54 -7.32 20.47
C GLU A 479 -20.03 -7.43 20.09
N GLN A 480 -20.82 -6.42 20.43
CA GLN A 480 -22.25 -6.36 20.06
C GLN A 480 -22.46 -6.14 18.55
N ARG A 481 -21.61 -5.38 17.88
CA ARG A 481 -21.67 -5.20 16.41
C ARG A 481 -21.30 -6.49 15.68
N GLU A 482 -20.25 -7.18 16.11
CA GLU A 482 -19.84 -8.48 15.57
C GLU A 482 -20.94 -9.53 15.74
N GLU A 483 -21.59 -9.56 16.93
CA GLU A 483 -22.72 -10.42 17.16
C GLU A 483 -23.92 -10.09 16.28
N LEU A 484 -24.20 -8.81 16.07
CA LEU A 484 -25.28 -8.34 15.19
C LEU A 484 -25.08 -8.81 13.75
N GLU A 485 -23.86 -8.66 13.24
CA GLU A 485 -23.52 -9.07 11.88
C GLU A 485 -23.61 -10.60 11.73
N ARG A 486 -23.10 -11.34 12.70
CA ARG A 486 -23.27 -12.80 12.72
C ARG A 486 -24.74 -13.23 12.68
N LEU A 487 -25.59 -12.59 13.48
CA LEU A 487 -27.03 -12.89 13.50
C LEU A 487 -27.73 -12.51 12.18
N ARG A 488 -27.28 -11.47 11.49
CA ARG A 488 -27.78 -11.11 10.15
C ARG A 488 -27.42 -12.19 9.13
N GLN A 489 -26.17 -12.64 9.11
CA GLN A 489 -25.71 -13.71 8.23
C GLN A 489 -26.44 -15.01 8.51
N GLU A 490 -26.65 -15.36 9.79
CA GLU A 490 -27.43 -16.52 10.19
C GLU A 490 -28.90 -16.41 9.72
N ALA A 491 -29.50 -15.22 9.80
CA ALA A 491 -30.87 -15.00 9.32
C ALA A 491 -30.97 -15.12 7.78
N GLU A 492 -30.02 -14.61 7.03
CA GLU A 492 -29.96 -14.75 5.59
C GLU A 492 -29.73 -16.22 5.18
N GLN A 493 -28.88 -16.94 5.91
CA GLN A 493 -28.66 -18.36 5.66
C GLN A 493 -29.94 -19.16 5.92
N ALA A 494 -30.62 -18.92 7.04
CA ALA A 494 -31.89 -19.58 7.38
C ALA A 494 -32.97 -19.31 6.29
N GLU A 495 -33.04 -18.13 5.71
CA GLU A 495 -33.94 -17.83 4.59
C GLU A 495 -33.60 -18.65 3.33
N ARG A 496 -32.29 -18.77 3.00
CA ARG A 496 -31.85 -19.58 1.86
C ARG A 496 -32.18 -21.05 2.03
N ASP A 497 -32.07 -21.57 3.28
CA ASP A 497 -32.37 -22.95 3.65
C ASP A 497 -33.88 -23.18 3.81
N TYR A 498 -34.75 -22.16 3.54
CA TYR A 498 -36.19 -22.18 3.74
C TYR A 498 -36.61 -22.43 5.18
N ASP A 499 -35.73 -22.23 6.19
CA ASP A 499 -36.09 -22.22 7.61
C ASP A 499 -36.67 -20.87 8.02
N LEU A 500 -37.90 -20.63 7.56
CA LEU A 500 -38.63 -19.38 7.80
C LEU A 500 -38.90 -19.13 9.29
N ASN A 501 -38.97 -20.16 10.12
CA ASN A 501 -39.18 -20.01 11.56
C ASN A 501 -37.92 -19.44 12.21
N ARG A 502 -36.76 -19.98 11.86
CA ARG A 502 -35.49 -19.50 12.39
C ARG A 502 -35.19 -18.09 11.87
N ALA A 503 -35.41 -17.81 10.60
CA ALA A 503 -35.26 -16.49 10.03
C ALA A 503 -36.18 -15.45 10.71
N ALA A 504 -37.44 -15.81 10.99
CA ALA A 504 -38.39 -14.94 11.70
C ALA A 504 -37.97 -14.69 13.16
N GLU A 505 -37.54 -15.74 13.89
CA GLU A 505 -36.99 -15.60 15.25
C GLU A 505 -35.81 -14.61 15.31
N LEU A 506 -34.90 -14.73 14.39
CA LEU A 506 -33.71 -13.84 14.30
C LEU A 506 -34.11 -12.43 13.93
N ARG A 507 -34.87 -12.24 12.85
CA ARG A 507 -35.21 -10.90 12.31
C ARG A 507 -36.18 -10.11 13.17
N LEU A 508 -37.19 -10.78 13.77
CA LEU A 508 -38.23 -10.10 14.54
C LEU A 508 -37.94 -10.11 16.05
N GLY A 509 -37.06 -10.98 16.50
CA GLY A 509 -36.72 -11.13 17.94
C GLY A 509 -35.30 -10.65 18.24
N ARG A 510 -34.31 -11.50 17.97
CA ARG A 510 -32.93 -11.29 18.47
C ARG A 510 -32.21 -10.05 17.86
N ILE A 511 -32.33 -9.84 16.57
CA ILE A 511 -31.68 -8.70 15.91
C ILE A 511 -32.20 -7.34 16.42
N PRO A 512 -33.53 -7.09 16.50
CA PRO A 512 -34.05 -5.82 17.05
C PRO A 512 -33.73 -5.62 18.54
N ASP A 513 -33.64 -6.70 19.31
CA ASP A 513 -33.23 -6.61 20.73
C ASP A 513 -31.79 -6.20 20.88
N LEU A 514 -30.89 -6.80 20.09
CA LEU A 514 -29.46 -6.46 20.12
C LEU A 514 -29.23 -5.04 19.59
N GLN A 515 -29.95 -4.62 18.54
CA GLN A 515 -29.92 -3.26 18.03
C GLN A 515 -30.34 -2.21 19.07
N ARG A 516 -31.38 -2.51 19.88
CA ARG A 516 -31.80 -1.61 20.97
C ARG A 516 -30.73 -1.51 22.06
N ARG A 517 -30.09 -2.62 22.42
CA ARG A 517 -28.99 -2.64 23.40
C ARG A 517 -27.78 -1.87 22.89
N LEU A 518 -27.40 -2.10 21.64
CA LEU A 518 -26.30 -1.40 21.00
C LEU A 518 -26.53 0.12 21.00
N ARG A 519 -27.72 0.59 20.60
CA ARG A 519 -28.06 2.02 20.63
C ARG A 519 -27.99 2.60 22.03
N ALA A 520 -28.51 1.88 23.02
CA ALA A 520 -28.47 2.35 24.43
C ALA A 520 -27.03 2.45 24.95
N GLU A 521 -26.15 1.53 24.60
CA GLU A 521 -24.72 1.57 24.98
C GLU A 521 -24.01 2.73 24.25
N GLU A 522 -24.27 2.92 22.94
CA GLU A 522 -23.73 4.04 22.17
C GLU A 522 -24.19 5.41 22.72
N GLU A 523 -25.45 5.56 23.09
CA GLU A 523 -26.00 6.76 23.73
C GLU A 523 -25.37 7.01 25.11
N GLN A 524 -25.20 5.96 25.92
CA GLN A 524 -24.53 6.07 27.22
C GLN A 524 -23.05 6.47 27.06
N LEU A 525 -22.39 5.93 26.04
CA LEU A 525 -21.02 6.27 25.71
C LEU A 525 -20.92 7.74 25.29
N ALA A 526 -21.83 8.22 24.44
CA ALA A 526 -21.92 9.62 24.02
C ALA A 526 -22.18 10.59 25.19
N VAL A 527 -23.07 10.22 26.12
CA VAL A 527 -23.40 11.04 27.32
C VAL A 527 -22.22 11.08 28.30
N ARG A 528 -21.54 9.95 28.56
CA ARG A 528 -20.38 9.90 29.44
C ARG A 528 -19.19 10.67 28.89
N GLN A 529 -19.09 10.82 27.57
CA GLN A 529 -18.01 11.48 26.85
C GLN A 529 -18.22 13.00 26.68
N GLY A 530 -19.18 13.63 27.34
CA GLY A 530 -19.46 15.09 27.30
C GLY A 530 -18.32 15.99 27.81
N GLY A 531 -17.12 15.39 28.14
CA GLY A 531 -15.87 16.03 28.47
C GLY A 531 -14.76 15.78 27.44
N ARG A 532 -13.51 15.94 27.85
CA ARG A 532 -12.32 15.72 27.03
C ARG A 532 -12.19 14.22 26.67
N ARG A 533 -12.33 13.87 25.38
CA ARG A 533 -12.17 12.49 24.89
C ARG A 533 -10.70 12.13 24.82
N LEU A 534 -10.32 10.97 25.37
CA LEU A 534 -8.98 10.38 25.21
C LEU A 534 -8.90 9.54 23.94
N LEU A 535 -9.97 8.82 23.59
CA LEU A 535 -10.04 7.94 22.42
C LEU A 535 -11.05 8.45 21.40
N ARG A 536 -10.64 8.46 20.14
CA ARG A 536 -11.53 8.69 18.98
C ARG A 536 -12.02 7.33 18.49
N GLU A 537 -13.26 7.25 18.03
CA GLU A 537 -13.88 6.01 17.52
C GLU A 537 -14.43 6.16 16.09
N VAL A 538 -14.40 7.36 15.54
CA VAL A 538 -14.99 7.68 14.24
C VAL A 538 -13.89 8.21 13.33
N VAL A 539 -13.71 7.54 12.19
CA VAL A 539 -12.87 8.02 11.09
C VAL A 539 -13.59 9.19 10.42
N THR A 540 -12.94 10.32 10.35
CA THR A 540 -13.43 11.55 9.70
C THR A 540 -12.54 11.90 8.50
N ASP A 541 -12.88 13.00 7.83
CA ASP A 541 -12.05 13.58 6.77
C ASP A 541 -10.65 14.00 7.25
N ASP A 542 -10.48 14.31 8.54
CA ASP A 542 -9.18 14.67 9.12
C ASP A 542 -8.20 13.50 9.12
N GLU A 543 -8.62 12.29 9.52
CA GLU A 543 -7.79 11.09 9.49
C GLU A 543 -7.41 10.72 8.04
N ILE A 544 -8.36 10.80 7.11
CA ILE A 544 -8.10 10.59 5.69
C ILE A 544 -7.07 11.60 5.17
N ALA A 545 -7.24 12.87 5.51
CA ALA A 545 -6.33 13.94 5.12
C ALA A 545 -4.90 13.71 5.66
N GLN A 546 -4.78 13.22 6.91
CA GLN A 546 -3.47 12.86 7.49
C GLN A 546 -2.77 11.74 6.71
N ILE A 547 -3.51 10.72 6.27
CA ILE A 547 -2.92 9.62 5.51
C ILE A 547 -2.52 10.07 4.11
N VAL A 548 -3.39 10.83 3.42
CA VAL A 548 -3.05 11.42 2.13
C VAL A 548 -1.80 12.30 2.26
N SER A 549 -1.69 13.09 3.33
CA SER A 549 -0.49 13.88 3.62
C SER A 549 0.75 13.01 3.79
N ARG A 550 0.62 11.87 4.49
CA ARG A 550 1.74 10.92 4.70
C ARG A 550 2.18 10.27 3.40
N TRP A 551 1.24 9.87 2.54
CA TRP A 551 1.55 9.21 1.26
C TRP A 551 2.13 10.16 0.21
N THR A 552 1.59 11.38 0.17
CA THR A 552 1.94 12.37 -0.87
C THR A 552 3.01 13.36 -0.43
N GLY A 553 3.28 13.45 0.89
CA GLY A 553 4.12 14.49 1.47
C GLY A 553 3.46 15.88 1.50
N ILE A 554 2.16 15.98 1.20
CA ILE A 554 1.41 17.24 1.16
C ILE A 554 0.63 17.37 2.47
N PRO A 555 0.75 18.47 3.21
CA PRO A 555 -0.01 18.68 4.44
C PRO A 555 -1.48 19.00 4.13
N VAL A 556 -2.27 17.95 3.89
CA VAL A 556 -3.68 18.01 3.49
C VAL A 556 -4.59 18.49 4.63
N SER A 557 -4.18 18.27 5.89
CA SER A 557 -4.97 18.61 7.08
C SER A 557 -5.23 20.12 7.31
N ARG A 558 -4.58 20.99 6.54
CA ARG A 558 -4.77 22.45 6.60
C ARG A 558 -5.53 23.03 5.41
N LEU A 559 -6.06 22.19 4.51
CA LEU A 559 -6.46 22.57 3.15
C LEU A 559 -7.85 23.16 2.98
N GLN A 560 -8.73 23.19 3.98
CA GLN A 560 -10.13 23.61 3.70
C GLN A 560 -10.50 25.06 4.09
N GLU A 561 -10.02 25.59 5.20
CA GLU A 561 -10.31 26.99 5.58
C GLU A 561 -9.03 27.86 5.64
N ALA A 562 -7.96 27.34 6.24
CA ALA A 562 -6.70 28.07 6.39
C ALA A 562 -5.95 28.26 5.05
N GLU A 563 -6.16 27.39 4.06
CA GLU A 563 -5.52 27.53 2.73
C GLU A 563 -6.14 28.69 1.94
N ARG A 564 -7.45 28.88 2.06
CA ARG A 564 -8.15 29.96 1.39
C ARG A 564 -7.68 31.32 1.89
N ASP A 565 -7.49 31.46 3.21
CA ASP A 565 -6.99 32.67 3.82
C ASP A 565 -5.51 32.89 3.52
N LYS A 566 -4.70 31.84 3.51
CA LYS A 566 -3.29 31.88 3.10
C LYS A 566 -3.15 32.31 1.62
N LEU A 567 -3.98 31.78 0.72
CA LEU A 567 -3.95 32.15 -0.68
C LEU A 567 -4.37 33.61 -0.90
N LEU A 568 -5.33 34.12 -0.12
CA LEU A 568 -5.72 35.53 -0.18
C LEU A 568 -4.64 36.48 0.36
N GLN A 569 -3.73 35.97 1.21
CA GLN A 569 -2.60 36.71 1.79
C GLN A 569 -1.27 36.29 1.17
N LEU A 570 -1.29 35.57 0.02
CA LEU A 570 -0.08 34.99 -0.57
C LEU A 570 0.98 36.05 -0.89
N ASP A 571 0.57 37.22 -1.36
CA ASP A 571 1.44 38.35 -1.62
C ASP A 571 2.21 38.80 -0.36
N GLN A 572 1.51 38.90 0.79
CA GLN A 572 2.11 39.28 2.07
C GLN A 572 3.11 38.23 2.56
N ILE A 573 2.71 36.95 2.50
CA ILE A 573 3.58 35.81 2.86
C ILE A 573 4.85 35.79 2.02
N LEU A 574 4.74 36.04 0.71
CA LEU A 574 5.91 36.10 -0.17
C LEU A 574 6.80 37.31 0.15
N HIS A 575 6.22 38.44 0.53
CA HIS A 575 6.96 39.65 0.93
C HIS A 575 7.70 39.52 2.27
N GLU A 576 7.38 38.56 3.11
CA GLU A 576 8.16 38.26 4.33
C GLU A 576 9.60 37.88 4.00
N ARG A 577 9.82 37.26 2.83
CA ARG A 577 11.13 36.76 2.39
C ARG A 577 11.69 37.47 1.16
N VAL A 578 10.80 37.90 0.26
CA VAL A 578 11.19 38.60 -0.97
C VAL A 578 11.03 40.10 -0.77
N VAL A 579 12.15 40.78 -0.66
CA VAL A 579 12.18 42.22 -0.43
C VAL A 579 12.11 42.98 -1.77
N GLY A 580 11.21 43.97 -1.82
CA GLY A 580 10.94 44.70 -3.07
C GLY A 580 10.18 43.77 -4.05
N GLN A 581 10.33 44.02 -5.35
CA GLN A 581 9.74 43.18 -6.41
C GLN A 581 8.22 43.07 -6.36
N ASP A 582 7.51 44.13 -5.92
CA ASP A 582 6.07 44.14 -5.64
C ASP A 582 5.26 43.68 -6.87
N GLU A 583 5.61 44.17 -8.10
CA GLU A 583 4.97 43.76 -9.34
C GLU A 583 5.17 42.24 -9.61
N ALA A 584 6.34 41.72 -9.34
CA ALA A 584 6.67 40.31 -9.56
C ALA A 584 5.88 39.41 -8.61
N VAL A 585 5.83 39.77 -7.34
CA VAL A 585 5.08 39.04 -6.30
C VAL A 585 3.59 39.05 -6.62
N GLN A 586 3.02 40.22 -6.99
CA GLN A 586 1.61 40.37 -7.31
C GLN A 586 1.20 39.52 -8.52
N LEU A 587 1.97 39.57 -9.62
CA LEU A 587 1.68 38.79 -10.84
C LEU A 587 1.65 37.28 -10.54
N VAL A 588 2.61 36.80 -9.75
CA VAL A 588 2.68 35.39 -9.36
C VAL A 588 1.52 35.01 -8.45
N ALA A 589 1.21 35.83 -7.44
CA ALA A 589 0.10 35.60 -6.52
C ALA A 589 -1.25 35.54 -7.25
N ASP A 590 -1.52 36.52 -8.14
CA ASP A 590 -2.74 36.57 -8.93
C ASP A 590 -2.90 35.36 -9.86
N ALA A 591 -1.84 34.89 -10.48
CA ALA A 591 -1.89 33.72 -11.34
C ALA A 591 -2.20 32.43 -10.54
N ILE A 592 -1.60 32.29 -9.37
CA ILE A 592 -1.86 31.15 -8.44
C ILE A 592 -3.31 31.19 -7.93
N ILE A 593 -3.81 32.36 -7.55
CA ILE A 593 -5.22 32.54 -7.13
C ILE A 593 -6.16 32.15 -8.27
N ARG A 594 -5.93 32.60 -9.51
CA ARG A 594 -6.72 32.20 -10.68
C ARG A 594 -6.74 30.67 -10.89
N ALA A 595 -5.61 30.01 -10.72
CA ALA A 595 -5.53 28.56 -10.86
C ALA A 595 -6.26 27.81 -9.76
N ARG A 596 -6.10 28.25 -8.51
CA ARG A 596 -6.73 27.60 -7.35
C ARG A 596 -8.23 27.88 -7.20
N SER A 597 -8.72 28.98 -7.79
CA SER A 597 -10.15 29.27 -7.84
C SER A 597 -10.94 28.43 -8.86
N GLY A 598 -10.26 27.56 -9.62
CA GLY A 598 -10.90 26.68 -10.61
C GLY A 598 -11.30 27.37 -11.92
N ILE A 599 -10.88 28.64 -12.15
CA ILE A 599 -11.20 29.40 -13.38
C ILE A 599 -10.24 29.06 -14.53
N LYS A 600 -9.01 28.59 -14.20
CA LYS A 600 -8.00 28.20 -15.17
C LYS A 600 -8.29 26.81 -15.79
N ASP A 601 -7.82 26.54 -17.01
CA ASP A 601 -7.92 25.23 -17.65
C ASP A 601 -7.26 24.16 -16.75
N PRO A 602 -8.01 23.15 -16.28
CA PRO A 602 -7.52 22.14 -15.34
C PRO A 602 -6.45 21.22 -15.93
N ARG A 603 -6.25 21.24 -17.24
CA ARG A 603 -5.20 20.45 -17.92
C ARG A 603 -3.82 21.07 -17.82
N ARG A 604 -3.68 22.35 -17.50
CA ARG A 604 -2.43 23.08 -17.44
C ARG A 604 -1.81 23.07 -16.04
N PRO A 605 -0.48 23.29 -15.91
CA PRO A 605 0.16 23.50 -14.61
C PRO A 605 -0.49 24.62 -13.80
N ILE A 606 -0.38 24.62 -12.46
CA ILE A 606 -0.90 25.66 -11.57
C ILE A 606 -0.43 27.06 -12.03
N GLY A 607 0.86 27.18 -12.34
CA GLY A 607 1.47 28.39 -12.87
C GLY A 607 2.65 28.11 -13.77
N SER A 608 2.86 28.96 -14.74
CA SER A 608 4.00 28.88 -15.66
C SER A 608 4.57 30.27 -15.92
N PHE A 609 5.78 30.51 -15.43
CA PHE A 609 6.40 31.84 -15.39
C PHE A 609 7.79 31.83 -15.97
N ILE A 610 8.17 32.96 -16.58
CA ILE A 610 9.57 33.26 -16.86
C ILE A 610 9.98 34.49 -16.05
N PHE A 611 11.02 34.36 -15.24
CA PHE A 611 11.58 35.41 -14.39
C PHE A 611 12.81 36.04 -15.06
N LEU A 612 12.70 37.29 -15.41
CA LEU A 612 13.74 38.05 -16.11
C LEU A 612 14.35 39.10 -15.18
N GLY A 613 15.64 39.25 -15.22
CA GLY A 613 16.31 40.30 -14.45
C GLY A 613 17.76 39.98 -14.12
N PRO A 614 18.50 40.95 -13.52
CA PRO A 614 19.88 40.77 -13.12
C PRO A 614 20.09 39.61 -12.12
N THR A 615 21.32 39.23 -11.93
CA THR A 615 21.67 38.22 -10.94
C THR A 615 21.51 38.80 -9.51
N GLY A 616 21.04 37.99 -8.57
CA GLY A 616 20.98 38.39 -7.14
C GLY A 616 19.84 39.32 -6.76
N VAL A 617 18.77 39.44 -7.55
CA VAL A 617 17.60 40.28 -7.29
C VAL A 617 16.44 39.55 -6.64
N GLY A 618 16.55 38.23 -6.37
CA GLY A 618 15.54 37.45 -5.65
C GLY A 618 14.76 36.47 -6.52
N LYS A 619 15.10 36.22 -7.80
CA LYS A 619 14.37 35.27 -8.69
C LYS A 619 14.22 33.86 -8.04
N THR A 620 15.32 33.27 -7.60
CA THR A 620 15.34 31.96 -6.98
C THR A 620 14.69 31.97 -5.58
N GLU A 621 14.79 33.11 -4.86
CA GLU A 621 14.17 33.25 -3.55
C GLU A 621 12.64 33.29 -3.63
N LEU A 622 12.09 33.95 -4.65
CA LEU A 622 10.64 33.92 -4.90
C LEU A 622 10.17 32.49 -5.20
N ALA A 623 10.92 31.72 -6.00
CA ALA A 623 10.59 30.32 -6.26
C ALA A 623 10.61 29.46 -4.98
N LYS A 624 11.59 29.65 -4.08
CA LYS A 624 11.66 28.97 -2.80
C LYS A 624 10.53 29.38 -1.87
N SER A 625 10.25 30.68 -1.78
CA SER A 625 9.16 31.20 -0.94
C SER A 625 7.82 30.68 -1.43
N LEU A 626 7.64 30.56 -2.75
CA LEU A 626 6.44 30.00 -3.34
C LEU A 626 6.29 28.51 -3.02
N ALA A 627 7.39 27.73 -3.06
CA ALA A 627 7.38 26.32 -2.67
C ALA A 627 7.01 26.16 -1.18
N ALA A 628 7.58 27.00 -0.31
CA ALA A 628 7.24 27.00 1.11
C ALA A 628 5.78 27.44 1.38
N ALA A 629 5.27 28.42 0.65
CA ALA A 629 3.90 28.93 0.82
C ALA A 629 2.84 27.95 0.32
N LEU A 630 3.06 27.32 -0.86
CA LEU A 630 2.10 26.44 -1.52
C LEU A 630 2.20 24.98 -1.10
N PHE A 631 3.41 24.52 -0.74
CA PHE A 631 3.74 23.13 -0.49
C PHE A 631 4.48 22.92 0.85
N ASP A 632 4.39 23.90 1.76
CA ASP A 632 4.87 23.99 3.14
C ASP A 632 6.38 23.77 3.38
N THR A 633 7.15 23.41 2.38
CA THR A 633 8.60 23.26 2.51
C THR A 633 9.32 23.71 1.23
N GLU A 634 10.49 24.33 1.42
CA GLU A 634 11.39 24.66 0.29
C GLU A 634 11.93 23.42 -0.43
N GLU A 635 11.91 22.26 0.22
CA GLU A 635 12.37 20.99 -0.36
C GLU A 635 11.47 20.48 -1.47
N ASN A 636 10.22 20.99 -1.56
CA ASN A 636 9.31 20.73 -2.67
C ASN A 636 9.60 21.60 -3.89
N MET A 637 10.85 22.07 -4.03
CA MET A 637 11.38 22.70 -5.24
C MET A 637 12.33 21.74 -5.95
N VAL A 638 12.02 21.42 -7.20
CA VAL A 638 12.88 20.68 -8.14
C VAL A 638 13.66 21.69 -8.97
N ARG A 639 14.97 21.79 -8.75
CA ARG A 639 15.83 22.72 -9.51
C ARG A 639 16.62 21.98 -10.58
N ILE A 640 16.54 22.45 -11.81
CA ILE A 640 17.26 21.94 -12.96
C ILE A 640 18.04 23.09 -13.60
N ASP A 641 19.36 22.96 -13.62
CA ASP A 641 20.26 23.94 -14.23
C ASP A 641 20.40 23.67 -15.73
N MET A 642 19.91 24.60 -16.56
CA MET A 642 19.89 24.41 -18.00
C MET A 642 21.27 24.53 -18.65
N SER A 643 22.30 24.99 -17.93
CA SER A 643 23.67 24.94 -18.39
C SER A 643 24.20 23.50 -18.58
N GLU A 644 23.59 22.52 -17.96
CA GLU A 644 23.89 21.09 -18.15
C GLU A 644 23.21 20.48 -19.38
N TYR A 645 22.25 21.21 -20.01
CA TYR A 645 21.40 20.72 -21.10
C TYR A 645 21.57 21.52 -22.38
N GLN A 646 22.80 21.92 -22.69
CA GLN A 646 23.15 22.69 -23.89
C GLN A 646 23.26 21.82 -25.14
N GLU A 647 23.54 20.53 -24.99
CA GLU A 647 23.74 19.59 -26.08
C GLU A 647 22.53 18.66 -26.25
N ARG A 648 22.26 18.25 -27.50
CA ARG A 648 21.10 17.44 -27.85
C ARG A 648 21.05 16.12 -27.07
N HIS A 649 22.18 15.47 -26.85
CA HIS A 649 22.22 14.20 -26.14
C HIS A 649 21.94 14.33 -24.63
N THR A 650 22.12 15.51 -24.05
CA THR A 650 21.79 15.73 -22.64
C THR A 650 20.28 15.91 -22.41
N VAL A 651 19.51 16.31 -23.45
CA VAL A 651 18.04 16.42 -23.34
C VAL A 651 17.38 15.08 -23.03
N SER A 652 17.94 13.97 -23.52
CA SER A 652 17.43 12.62 -23.18
C SER A 652 17.56 12.30 -21.69
N ARG A 653 18.44 12.95 -20.94
CA ARG A 653 18.52 12.79 -19.47
C ARG A 653 17.31 13.39 -18.74
N LEU A 654 16.62 14.38 -19.34
CA LEU A 654 15.39 14.93 -18.77
C LEU A 654 14.21 13.95 -18.85
N LEU A 655 14.11 13.22 -19.98
CA LEU A 655 13.00 12.32 -20.30
C LEU A 655 13.30 10.85 -20.02
N GLY A 656 14.59 10.50 -19.90
CA GLY A 656 15.08 9.12 -19.87
C GLY A 656 15.72 8.70 -21.19
N ALA A 657 16.62 7.72 -21.14
CA ALA A 657 17.30 7.18 -22.31
C ALA A 657 16.32 6.31 -23.14
N PRO A 658 16.40 6.33 -24.48
CA PRO A 658 15.61 5.43 -25.33
C PRO A 658 15.95 3.95 -25.06
N PRO A 659 15.06 3.01 -25.41
CA PRO A 659 15.30 1.57 -25.26
C PRO A 659 16.62 1.17 -25.93
N GLY A 660 17.46 0.42 -25.19
CA GLY A 660 18.74 -0.08 -25.69
C GLY A 660 19.95 0.83 -25.40
N TYR A 661 19.76 1.98 -24.78
CA TYR A 661 20.87 2.86 -24.33
C TYR A 661 21.12 2.71 -22.83
N VAL A 662 22.37 2.99 -22.41
CA VAL A 662 22.77 2.98 -20.99
C VAL A 662 21.97 4.05 -20.24
N GLY A 663 21.37 3.66 -19.08
CA GLY A 663 20.51 4.54 -18.28
C GLY A 663 19.00 4.46 -18.59
N TYR A 664 18.56 3.54 -19.45
CA TYR A 664 17.12 3.33 -19.74
C TYR A 664 16.30 3.00 -18.48
N GLU A 665 16.87 2.22 -17.55
CA GLU A 665 16.18 1.83 -16.30
C GLU A 665 16.11 2.96 -15.26
N GLU A 666 16.98 3.97 -15.34
CA GLU A 666 17.08 5.04 -14.34
C GLU A 666 15.94 6.08 -14.47
N GLY A 667 15.22 6.11 -15.60
CA GLY A 667 14.21 7.13 -15.89
C GLY A 667 14.81 8.52 -16.19
N GLY A 668 13.96 9.51 -16.49
CA GLY A 668 14.40 10.89 -16.74
C GLY A 668 14.49 11.71 -15.45
N GLN A 669 15.48 12.59 -15.33
CA GLN A 669 15.67 13.41 -14.13
C GLN A 669 14.44 14.29 -13.82
N LEU A 670 13.85 14.92 -14.83
CA LEU A 670 12.65 15.74 -14.67
C LEU A 670 11.43 14.87 -14.35
N THR A 671 11.22 13.81 -15.14
CA THR A 671 10.05 12.95 -15.02
C THR A 671 10.02 12.19 -13.69
N GLU A 672 11.17 11.64 -13.25
CA GLU A 672 11.28 10.97 -11.97
C GLU A 672 11.14 11.93 -10.77
N ALA A 673 11.72 13.14 -10.86
CA ALA A 673 11.61 14.13 -9.80
C ALA A 673 10.16 14.57 -9.58
N VAL A 674 9.40 14.83 -10.65
CA VAL A 674 8.00 15.24 -10.57
C VAL A 674 7.10 14.05 -10.21
N ARG A 675 7.41 12.84 -10.69
CA ARG A 675 6.68 11.63 -10.29
C ARG A 675 6.77 11.38 -8.78
N ARG A 676 7.95 11.62 -8.18
CA ARG A 676 8.16 11.49 -6.73
C ARG A 676 7.59 12.66 -5.93
N LYS A 677 7.54 13.86 -6.51
CA LYS A 677 7.03 15.09 -5.90
C LYS A 677 6.05 15.77 -6.86
N PRO A 678 4.82 15.24 -7.04
CA PRO A 678 3.86 15.78 -8.00
C PRO A 678 3.36 17.19 -7.63
N TYR A 679 3.53 17.59 -6.38
CA TYR A 679 3.25 18.93 -5.87
C TYR A 679 4.57 19.64 -5.59
N SER A 680 5.09 20.35 -6.59
CA SER A 680 6.39 20.98 -6.50
C SER A 680 6.47 22.22 -7.37
N VAL A 681 7.42 23.09 -7.02
CA VAL A 681 7.89 24.16 -7.90
C VAL A 681 9.04 23.60 -8.72
N VAL A 682 8.87 23.54 -10.03
CA VAL A 682 9.93 23.12 -10.95
C VAL A 682 10.63 24.36 -11.48
N LEU A 683 11.87 24.56 -11.06
CA LEU A 683 12.71 25.70 -11.42
C LEU A 683 13.73 25.30 -12.50
N PHE A 684 13.57 25.82 -13.70
CA PHE A 684 14.57 25.75 -14.77
C PHE A 684 15.45 26.99 -14.70
N ASP A 685 16.67 26.83 -14.20
CA ASP A 685 17.61 27.96 -14.07
C ASP A 685 18.41 28.19 -15.34
N GLU A 686 18.60 29.46 -15.72
CA GLU A 686 19.30 29.90 -16.93
C GLU A 686 18.76 29.28 -18.24
N ILE A 687 17.43 29.38 -18.43
CA ILE A 687 16.70 28.72 -19.54
C ILE A 687 17.24 29.11 -20.94
N GLU A 688 17.86 30.29 -21.10
CA GLU A 688 18.48 30.76 -22.34
C GLU A 688 19.64 29.87 -22.80
N LYS A 689 20.23 29.07 -21.93
CA LYS A 689 21.32 28.14 -22.23
C LYS A 689 20.86 26.80 -22.75
N ALA A 690 19.57 26.48 -22.60
CA ALA A 690 19.02 25.20 -22.98
C ALA A 690 19.06 24.92 -24.46
N HIS A 691 19.27 23.65 -24.83
CA HIS A 691 19.13 23.24 -26.24
C HIS A 691 17.69 23.46 -26.74
N PRO A 692 17.47 23.82 -28.03
CA PRO A 692 16.13 24.05 -28.58
C PRO A 692 15.11 22.90 -28.37
N ASP A 693 15.56 21.65 -28.29
CA ASP A 693 14.69 20.50 -28.07
C ASP A 693 14.08 20.48 -26.66
N VAL A 694 14.69 21.15 -25.68
CA VAL A 694 14.10 21.33 -24.32
C VAL A 694 12.80 22.10 -24.40
N PHE A 695 12.77 23.17 -25.25
CA PHE A 695 11.54 23.96 -25.41
C PHE A 695 10.41 23.15 -26.03
N ASN A 696 10.70 22.24 -26.97
CA ASN A 696 9.69 21.36 -27.56
C ASN A 696 9.09 20.43 -26.50
N THR A 697 9.91 19.95 -25.58
CA THR A 697 9.45 19.14 -24.42
C THR A 697 8.59 19.96 -23.47
N LEU A 698 9.03 21.17 -23.13
CA LEU A 698 8.28 22.07 -22.23
C LEU A 698 6.94 22.52 -22.83
N LEU A 699 6.81 22.65 -24.16
CA LEU A 699 5.54 22.94 -24.80
C LEU A 699 4.47 21.92 -24.47
N GLN A 700 4.80 20.62 -24.43
CA GLN A 700 3.86 19.56 -24.04
C GLN A 700 3.42 19.72 -22.58
N VAL A 701 4.36 20.04 -21.68
CA VAL A 701 4.06 20.28 -20.26
C VAL A 701 3.13 21.48 -20.08
N LEU A 702 3.41 22.58 -20.79
CA LEU A 702 2.65 23.84 -20.69
C LEU A 702 1.24 23.76 -21.28
N ASP A 703 1.02 22.91 -22.31
CA ASP A 703 -0.28 22.76 -22.97
C ASP A 703 -1.15 21.69 -22.31
N ASP A 704 -0.58 20.47 -22.14
CA ASP A 704 -1.32 19.30 -21.71
C ASP A 704 -1.13 18.97 -20.21
N GLY A 705 -0.19 19.65 -19.52
CA GLY A 705 0.16 19.38 -18.13
C GLY A 705 0.67 17.97 -17.88
N ARG A 706 1.21 17.32 -18.90
CA ARG A 706 1.72 15.94 -18.82
C ARG A 706 2.94 15.77 -19.72
N LEU A 707 3.77 14.81 -19.37
CA LEU A 707 4.97 14.47 -20.13
C LEU A 707 5.16 12.95 -20.13
N THR A 708 5.33 12.36 -21.31
CA THR A 708 5.59 10.93 -21.43
C THR A 708 7.09 10.68 -21.40
N ASP A 709 7.55 9.83 -20.49
CA ASP A 709 8.96 9.44 -20.37
C ASP A 709 9.37 8.46 -21.47
N ALA A 710 10.67 8.18 -21.57
CA ALA A 710 11.20 7.23 -22.56
C ALA A 710 10.74 5.78 -22.34
N GLN A 711 10.17 5.46 -21.19
CA GLN A 711 9.59 4.14 -20.85
C GLN A 711 8.10 4.05 -21.21
N GLY A 712 7.52 5.14 -21.76
CA GLY A 712 6.10 5.22 -22.13
C GLY A 712 5.17 5.59 -20.96
N ARG A 713 5.70 5.94 -19.78
CA ARG A 713 4.90 6.33 -18.62
C ARG A 713 4.59 7.82 -18.73
N THR A 714 3.34 8.19 -18.49
CA THR A 714 2.90 9.58 -18.48
C THR A 714 3.01 10.17 -17.08
N VAL A 715 3.77 11.24 -16.93
CA VAL A 715 3.96 11.99 -15.70
C VAL A 715 3.08 13.23 -15.69
N ASP A 716 2.38 13.47 -14.60
CA ASP A 716 1.42 14.56 -14.42
C ASP A 716 2.11 15.81 -13.84
N PHE A 717 2.03 16.94 -14.58
CA PHE A 717 2.55 18.25 -14.17
C PHE A 717 1.43 19.25 -13.81
N ARG A 718 0.16 18.84 -13.80
CA ARG A 718 -0.98 19.75 -13.53
C ARG A 718 -0.92 20.38 -12.14
N ASN A 719 -0.30 19.70 -11.20
CA ASN A 719 -0.15 20.15 -9.82
C ASN A 719 1.20 20.85 -9.54
N THR A 720 1.97 21.15 -10.58
CA THR A 720 3.27 21.83 -10.44
C THR A 720 3.17 23.32 -10.78
N VAL A 721 4.11 24.10 -10.27
CA VAL A 721 4.37 25.47 -10.71
C VAL A 721 5.69 25.48 -11.48
N ILE A 722 5.65 25.86 -12.75
CA ILE A 722 6.82 25.91 -13.64
C ILE A 722 7.40 27.31 -13.60
N ILE A 723 8.65 27.43 -13.19
CA ILE A 723 9.39 28.70 -13.16
C ILE A 723 10.66 28.55 -13.98
N MET A 724 10.90 29.46 -14.89
CA MET A 724 12.13 29.56 -15.68
C MET A 724 12.82 30.85 -15.33
N THR A 725 14.13 30.83 -15.04
CA THR A 725 14.89 32.04 -14.82
C THR A 725 15.76 32.38 -16.02
N SER A 726 15.90 33.64 -16.32
CA SER A 726 16.80 34.13 -17.37
C SER A 726 17.42 35.49 -17.03
N ASN A 727 18.57 35.73 -17.58
CA ASN A 727 19.28 37.01 -17.48
C ASN A 727 19.19 37.86 -18.76
N ILE A 728 18.37 37.43 -19.72
CA ILE A 728 18.17 38.17 -20.99
C ILE A 728 17.62 39.57 -20.71
N GLY A 729 18.20 40.59 -21.33
CA GLY A 729 17.76 41.96 -21.18
C GLY A 729 18.11 42.61 -19.85
N SER A 730 18.93 41.97 -18.99
CA SER A 730 19.35 42.52 -17.69
C SER A 730 20.02 43.88 -17.81
N GLU A 731 20.80 44.12 -18.90
CA GLU A 731 21.45 45.40 -19.18
C GLU A 731 20.43 46.52 -19.31
N TYR A 732 19.33 46.29 -20.01
CA TYR A 732 18.27 47.29 -20.19
C TYR A 732 17.52 47.60 -18.88
N LEU A 733 17.37 46.61 -18.01
CA LEU A 733 16.77 46.79 -16.71
C LEU A 733 17.69 47.57 -15.77
N MET A 734 19.01 47.37 -15.85
CA MET A 734 19.96 48.08 -15.00
C MET A 734 20.06 49.58 -15.36
N GLU A 735 19.97 49.91 -16.68
CA GLU A 735 19.99 51.29 -17.14
C GLU A 735 18.63 52.00 -17.08
N GLY A 736 17.56 51.24 -17.12
CA GLY A 736 16.18 51.71 -17.30
C GLY A 736 15.35 51.84 -16.03
N VAL A 737 15.97 52.01 -14.87
CA VAL A 737 15.24 52.22 -13.59
C VAL A 737 15.15 53.69 -13.23
N THR A 738 14.01 54.10 -12.70
CA THR A 738 13.82 55.48 -12.17
C THR A 738 14.52 55.63 -10.82
N SER A 739 14.74 56.87 -10.36
CA SER A 739 15.24 57.14 -9.00
C SER A 739 14.37 56.54 -7.88
N GLY A 740 13.11 56.21 -8.16
CA GLY A 740 12.16 55.53 -7.27
C GLY A 740 12.20 54.01 -7.36
N GLY A 741 13.06 53.40 -8.19
CA GLY A 741 13.20 51.96 -8.33
C GLY A 741 12.17 51.31 -9.28
N GLU A 742 11.40 52.07 -10.08
CA GLU A 742 10.44 51.53 -11.05
C GLU A 742 11.07 51.35 -12.44
N ILE A 743 10.64 50.29 -13.15
CA ILE A 743 11.12 49.99 -14.52
C ILE A 743 10.44 50.95 -15.50
N LYS A 744 11.26 51.70 -16.29
CA LYS A 744 10.73 52.58 -17.34
C LYS A 744 10.06 51.79 -18.46
N PRO A 745 8.98 52.28 -19.08
CA PRO A 745 8.29 51.60 -20.18
C PRO A 745 9.23 51.22 -21.36
N ASP A 746 10.14 52.11 -21.71
CA ASP A 746 11.12 51.87 -22.78
C ASP A 746 12.07 50.69 -22.46
N ALA A 747 12.52 50.56 -21.21
CA ALA A 747 13.33 49.42 -20.78
C ALA A 747 12.55 48.13 -20.85
N ARG A 748 11.26 48.13 -20.42
CA ARG A 748 10.34 47.00 -20.55
C ARG A 748 10.18 46.55 -21.99
N GLU A 749 9.96 47.49 -22.96
CA GLU A 749 9.81 47.18 -24.36
C GLU A 749 11.09 46.55 -24.95
N ARG A 750 12.28 47.07 -24.58
CA ARG A 750 13.56 46.49 -25.02
C ARG A 750 13.79 45.10 -24.51
N VAL A 751 13.46 44.84 -23.26
CA VAL A 751 13.55 43.46 -22.65
C VAL A 751 12.62 42.52 -23.40
N MET A 752 11.37 42.92 -23.63
CA MET A 752 10.39 42.12 -24.37
C MET A 752 10.83 41.90 -25.85
N ALA A 753 11.46 42.87 -26.48
CA ALA A 753 12.06 42.71 -27.82
C ALA A 753 13.20 41.67 -27.80
N ALA A 754 14.10 41.72 -26.83
CA ALA A 754 15.19 40.77 -26.69
C ALA A 754 14.65 39.35 -26.45
N MET A 755 13.58 39.19 -25.65
CA MET A 755 12.92 37.93 -25.42
C MET A 755 12.34 37.32 -26.71
N ARG A 756 11.68 38.12 -27.54
CA ARG A 756 11.10 37.67 -28.83
C ARG A 756 12.18 37.24 -29.86
N VAL A 757 13.40 37.70 -29.72
CA VAL A 757 14.53 37.25 -30.54
C VAL A 757 15.03 35.88 -30.11
N GLN A 758 15.05 35.63 -28.82
CA GLN A 758 15.62 34.39 -28.25
C GLN A 758 14.62 33.23 -28.18
N PHE A 759 13.35 33.52 -27.86
CA PHE A 759 12.32 32.52 -27.70
C PHE A 759 11.25 32.58 -28.80
N ARG A 760 10.78 31.42 -29.24
CA ARG A 760 9.71 31.33 -30.23
C ARG A 760 8.41 31.93 -29.69
N PRO A 761 7.63 32.66 -30.50
CA PRO A 761 6.35 33.23 -30.06
C PRO A 761 5.37 32.21 -29.52
N GLU A 762 5.36 31.00 -30.09
CA GLU A 762 4.51 29.89 -29.62
C GLU A 762 4.82 29.45 -28.19
N PHE A 763 6.07 29.54 -27.73
CA PHE A 763 6.48 29.25 -26.38
C PHE A 763 6.06 30.35 -25.41
N LEU A 764 6.32 31.60 -25.76
CA LEU A 764 5.96 32.76 -24.93
C LEU A 764 4.47 32.91 -24.70
N ASN A 765 3.64 32.56 -25.70
CA ASN A 765 2.18 32.64 -25.61
C ASN A 765 1.56 31.55 -24.70
N ARG A 766 2.34 30.54 -24.30
CA ARG A 766 1.87 29.48 -23.41
C ARG A 766 2.18 29.70 -21.95
N LEU A 767 3.02 30.67 -21.64
CA LEU A 767 3.32 31.14 -20.31
C LEU A 767 2.14 31.93 -19.75
N ASP A 768 1.89 31.76 -18.44
CA ASP A 768 0.89 32.58 -17.76
C ASP A 768 1.33 34.03 -17.65
N ASP A 769 2.60 34.27 -17.26
CA ASP A 769 3.16 35.60 -17.18
C ASP A 769 4.68 35.66 -17.39
N ILE A 770 5.16 36.83 -17.89
CA ILE A 770 6.58 37.17 -17.97
C ILE A 770 6.86 38.20 -16.87
N VAL A 771 7.61 37.77 -15.87
CA VAL A 771 7.82 38.52 -14.64
C VAL A 771 9.19 39.23 -14.69
N LEU A 772 9.18 40.57 -14.59
CA LEU A 772 10.39 41.38 -14.60
C LEU A 772 10.82 41.68 -13.16
N PHE A 773 12.11 41.39 -12.88
CA PHE A 773 12.74 41.70 -11.60
C PHE A 773 13.58 42.97 -11.75
N LYS A 774 13.30 43.98 -10.95
CA LYS A 774 14.03 45.21 -10.91
C LYS A 774 15.35 45.07 -10.13
N PRO A 775 16.39 45.90 -10.44
CA PRO A 775 17.54 46.02 -9.56
C PRO A 775 17.13 46.50 -8.17
N LEU A 776 17.84 46.01 -7.16
CA LEU A 776 17.56 46.34 -5.75
C LEU A 776 18.12 47.72 -5.39
N THR A 777 17.36 48.49 -4.62
CA THR A 777 17.75 49.76 -4.04
C THR A 777 18.48 49.56 -2.72
N LEU A 778 19.26 50.56 -2.28
CA LEU A 778 19.99 50.44 -1.00
C LEU A 778 19.07 50.15 0.21
N PRO A 779 17.92 50.82 0.39
CA PRO A 779 16.98 50.44 1.47
C PRO A 779 16.43 49.01 1.39
N GLU A 780 16.26 48.47 0.18
CA GLU A 780 15.84 47.08 0.00
C GLU A 780 16.95 46.12 0.40
N ILE A 781 18.20 46.46 0.11
CA ILE A 781 19.39 45.68 0.50
C ILE A 781 19.55 45.68 2.02
N GLU A 782 19.35 46.81 2.70
CA GLU A 782 19.36 46.88 4.17
C GLU A 782 18.30 45.95 4.80
N ARG A 783 17.12 45.86 4.22
CA ARG A 783 16.11 44.91 4.65
C ARG A 783 16.54 43.45 4.41
N ILE A 784 17.22 43.14 3.31
CA ILE A 784 17.79 41.80 3.06
C ILE A 784 18.84 41.45 4.12
N VAL A 785 19.69 42.43 4.52
CA VAL A 785 20.66 42.26 5.62
C VAL A 785 19.93 41.89 6.92
N ASP A 786 18.82 42.54 7.23
CA ASP A 786 18.01 42.21 8.42
C ASP A 786 17.45 40.77 8.35
N LEU A 787 16.95 40.32 7.20
CA LEU A 787 16.49 38.96 7.04
C LEU A 787 17.62 37.93 7.25
N MET A 788 18.82 38.20 6.73
CA MET A 788 19.99 37.33 6.96
C MET A 788 20.38 37.27 8.42
N PHE A 789 20.29 38.39 9.13
CA PHE A 789 20.55 38.41 10.58
C PHE A 789 19.45 37.71 11.37
N ASN A 790 18.21 37.73 10.92
CA ASN A 790 17.15 36.94 11.56
C ASN A 790 17.41 35.42 11.43
N GLU A 791 17.91 34.93 10.29
CA GLU A 791 18.39 33.55 10.17
C GLU A 791 19.53 33.23 11.16
N LEU A 792 20.47 34.16 11.36
CA LEU A 792 21.56 34.00 12.31
C LEU A 792 21.07 34.04 13.77
N ARG A 793 20.10 34.92 14.08
CA ARG A 793 19.42 34.98 15.39
C ARG A 793 18.76 33.68 15.74
N ALA A 794 18.02 33.07 14.76
CA ALA A 794 17.39 31.78 14.96
C ALA A 794 18.39 30.66 15.29
N ARG A 795 19.55 30.62 14.61
CA ARG A 795 20.61 29.65 14.92
C ARG A 795 21.31 29.88 16.28
N LEU A 796 21.38 31.12 16.74
CA LEU A 796 21.96 31.48 18.03
C LEU A 796 20.99 31.30 19.20
N SER A 797 19.67 31.29 18.94
CA SER A 797 18.64 31.10 19.97
C SER A 797 18.72 29.74 20.66
N ASP A 798 19.19 28.69 19.95
CA ASP A 798 19.41 27.35 20.51
C ASP A 798 20.42 27.36 21.68
N ARG A 799 21.29 28.36 21.70
CA ARG A 799 22.27 28.62 22.77
C ARG A 799 21.86 29.77 23.70
N GLN A 800 20.61 30.21 23.64
CA GLN A 800 20.07 31.35 24.41
C GLN A 800 20.84 32.67 24.20
N MET A 801 21.53 32.82 23.04
CA MET A 801 22.30 34.03 22.73
C MET A 801 21.43 35.04 21.97
N THR A 802 21.64 36.32 22.29
CA THR A 802 20.94 37.43 21.61
C THR A 802 21.90 38.15 20.66
N LEU A 803 21.44 38.43 19.41
CA LEU A 803 22.24 39.17 18.43
C LEU A 803 21.61 40.54 18.14
N GLU A 804 22.32 41.61 18.46
CA GLU A 804 21.95 43.00 18.20
C GLU A 804 22.81 43.58 17.07
N VAL A 805 22.19 44.25 16.10
CA VAL A 805 22.90 44.88 14.99
C VAL A 805 22.54 46.36 14.95
N THR A 806 23.53 47.23 14.99
CA THR A 806 23.27 48.68 14.93
C THR A 806 22.87 49.10 13.50
N GLY A 807 22.11 50.21 13.40
CA GLY A 807 21.71 50.76 12.06
C GLY A 807 22.91 51.09 11.20
N GLU A 808 23.96 51.66 11.78
CA GLU A 808 25.22 52.03 11.08
C GLU A 808 25.94 50.78 10.53
N ALA A 809 26.00 49.70 11.33
CA ALA A 809 26.58 48.43 10.86
C ALA A 809 25.77 47.82 9.73
N ARG A 810 24.45 47.93 9.75
CA ARG A 810 23.53 47.44 8.72
C ARG A 810 23.79 48.18 7.40
N SER A 811 23.79 49.53 7.42
CA SER A 811 24.06 50.34 6.23
C SER A 811 25.45 50.05 5.67
N TYR A 812 26.46 49.93 6.52
CA TYR A 812 27.81 49.58 6.11
C TYR A 812 27.87 48.20 5.42
N ILE A 813 27.20 47.20 5.99
CA ILE A 813 27.16 45.85 5.41
C ILE A 813 26.43 45.88 4.06
N ALA A 814 25.32 46.63 3.96
CA ALA A 814 24.60 46.82 2.71
C ALA A 814 25.46 47.46 1.62
N GLU A 815 26.22 48.52 1.95
CA GLU A 815 27.11 49.19 1.00
C GLU A 815 28.31 48.34 0.55
N GLN A 816 28.98 47.66 1.50
CA GLN A 816 30.18 46.87 1.21
C GLN A 816 29.85 45.49 0.61
N GLY A 817 28.68 44.93 0.91
CA GLY A 817 28.23 43.63 0.45
C GLY A 817 27.41 43.67 -0.86
N PHE A 818 27.04 44.85 -1.36
CA PHE A 818 26.32 45.04 -2.60
C PHE A 818 27.26 45.20 -3.79
N ASP A 819 26.94 44.53 -4.88
CA ASP A 819 27.63 44.72 -6.17
C ASP A 819 26.55 44.98 -7.23
N PRO A 820 26.69 46.06 -8.03
CA PRO A 820 25.72 46.42 -9.07
C PRO A 820 25.43 45.28 -10.08
N VAL A 821 26.43 44.45 -10.38
CA VAL A 821 26.33 43.33 -11.33
C VAL A 821 25.79 42.05 -10.68
N TYR A 822 26.23 41.74 -9.46
CA TYR A 822 25.90 40.52 -8.75
C TYR A 822 24.78 40.68 -7.70
N GLY A 823 24.25 41.89 -7.54
CA GLY A 823 23.16 42.22 -6.65
C GLY A 823 23.45 41.90 -5.18
N ALA A 824 22.54 41.29 -4.48
CA ALA A 824 22.66 40.91 -3.09
C ALA A 824 23.43 39.57 -2.85
N ARG A 825 23.90 38.89 -3.89
CA ARG A 825 24.60 37.59 -3.77
C ARG A 825 25.91 37.66 -2.97
N PRO A 826 26.72 38.70 -3.05
CA PRO A 826 27.93 38.83 -2.26
C PRO A 826 27.68 39.08 -0.77
N LEU A 827 26.52 39.63 -0.36
CA LEU A 827 26.17 39.95 1.01
C LEU A 827 26.32 38.75 1.96
N ARG A 828 25.84 37.58 1.56
CA ARG A 828 25.91 36.34 2.38
C ARG A 828 27.38 35.97 2.67
N ARG A 829 28.26 36.10 1.70
CA ARG A 829 29.70 35.85 1.87
C ARG A 829 30.34 36.89 2.78
N PHE A 830 29.93 38.14 2.64
CA PHE A 830 30.44 39.23 3.49
C PHE A 830 30.05 39.03 4.94
N ILE A 831 28.77 38.75 5.23
CA ILE A 831 28.29 38.46 6.58
C ILE A 831 28.98 37.22 7.14
N ALA A 832 29.10 36.15 6.39
CA ALA A 832 29.77 34.91 6.84
C ALA A 832 31.24 35.18 7.23
N ARG A 833 31.96 35.96 6.45
CA ARG A 833 33.37 36.27 6.69
C ARG A 833 33.58 37.24 7.87
N GLU A 834 32.82 38.35 7.87
CA GLU A 834 33.05 39.44 8.79
C GLU A 834 32.32 39.29 10.14
N VAL A 835 31.18 38.57 10.16
CA VAL A 835 30.37 38.42 11.34
C VAL A 835 30.40 36.97 11.86
N GLU A 836 29.93 35.99 11.07
CA GLU A 836 29.79 34.60 11.54
C GLU A 836 31.15 33.99 11.90
N THR A 837 32.20 34.23 11.11
CA THR A 837 33.55 33.73 11.41
C THR A 837 34.10 34.34 12.72
N ARG A 838 33.85 35.64 12.98
CA ARG A 838 34.29 36.28 14.20
C ARG A 838 33.55 35.75 15.44
N ILE A 839 32.22 35.56 15.33
CA ILE A 839 31.40 34.93 16.38
C ILE A 839 31.88 33.50 16.61
N GLY A 840 32.07 32.70 15.56
CA GLY A 840 32.52 31.31 15.66
C GLY A 840 33.89 31.18 16.32
N ARG A 841 34.85 32.04 16.01
CA ARG A 841 36.18 32.09 16.68
C ARG A 841 36.06 32.44 18.15
N ALA A 842 35.23 33.41 18.53
CA ALA A 842 35.01 33.80 19.89
C ALA A 842 34.35 32.70 20.72
N LEU A 843 33.40 31.98 20.16
CA LEU A 843 32.77 30.81 20.76
C LEU A 843 33.77 29.68 21.01
N LEU A 844 34.58 29.33 19.99
CA LEU A 844 35.62 28.29 20.11
C LEU A 844 36.73 28.66 21.07
N ALA A 845 37.06 29.96 21.20
CA ALA A 845 38.04 30.46 22.15
C ALA A 845 37.50 30.53 23.61
N GLY A 846 36.19 30.25 23.84
CA GLY A 846 35.58 30.36 25.16
C GLY A 846 35.31 31.78 25.64
N ASN A 847 35.47 32.78 24.75
CA ASN A 847 35.26 34.19 25.08
C ASN A 847 33.77 34.55 25.15
N VAL A 848 32.89 33.73 24.60
CA VAL A 848 31.44 33.91 24.56
C VAL A 848 30.81 32.67 25.17
N ARG A 849 29.95 32.86 26.16
CA ARG A 849 29.20 31.78 26.83
C ARG A 849 27.75 31.75 26.35
N ASP A 850 27.09 30.62 26.57
CA ASP A 850 25.66 30.52 26.34
C ASP A 850 24.90 31.59 27.15
N GLY A 851 23.91 32.23 26.56
CA GLY A 851 23.19 33.36 27.15
C GLY A 851 23.83 34.74 26.93
N ALA A 852 24.92 34.82 26.17
CA ALA A 852 25.60 36.11 25.91
C ALA A 852 24.82 36.97 24.90
N VAL A 853 24.99 38.30 25.04
CA VAL A 853 24.53 39.31 24.06
C VAL A 853 25.68 39.65 23.13
N ILE A 854 25.49 39.44 21.86
CA ILE A 854 26.44 39.72 20.77
C ILE A 854 25.98 41.01 20.08
N ARG A 855 26.85 42.02 20.03
CA ARG A 855 26.55 43.30 19.36
C ARG A 855 27.47 43.49 18.16
N VAL A 856 26.86 43.72 16.99
CA VAL A 856 27.55 44.09 15.77
C VAL A 856 27.38 45.58 15.54
N GLY A 857 28.48 46.31 15.61
CA GLY A 857 28.50 47.76 15.43
C GLY A 857 29.65 48.21 14.53
N LEU A 858 29.84 49.50 14.39
CA LEU A 858 30.95 50.13 13.68
C LEU A 858 31.94 50.76 14.70
N ALA A 859 33.22 50.43 14.60
CA ALA A 859 34.29 51.08 15.37
C ALA A 859 35.38 51.52 14.37
N GLN A 860 35.73 52.78 14.38
CA GLN A 860 36.76 53.39 13.52
C GLN A 860 36.56 53.14 11.98
N GLY A 861 35.28 53.01 11.58
CA GLY A 861 34.95 52.77 10.14
C GLY A 861 35.00 51.29 9.70
N GLU A 862 35.24 50.35 10.63
CA GLU A 862 35.24 48.92 10.39
C GLU A 862 34.18 48.22 11.28
N LEU A 863 33.70 47.07 10.82
CA LEU A 863 32.76 46.23 11.62
C LEU A 863 33.43 45.72 12.87
N ALA A 864 32.83 45.99 14.03
CA ALA A 864 33.21 45.45 15.33
C ALA A 864 32.16 44.56 15.90
N VAL A 865 32.56 43.37 16.37
CA VAL A 865 31.70 42.41 17.06
C VAL A 865 32.12 42.38 18.53
N THR A 866 31.22 42.77 19.41
CA THR A 866 31.45 42.81 20.86
C THR A 866 30.54 41.82 21.58
N TYR A 867 30.96 41.35 22.72
CA TYR A 867 30.30 40.28 23.45
C TYR A 867 30.09 40.69 24.93
N GLU A 868 28.88 40.54 25.42
CA GLU A 868 28.53 40.69 26.83
C GLU A 868 28.07 39.32 27.36
N ASN A 869 28.90 38.69 28.22
CA ASN A 869 28.56 37.42 28.83
C ASN A 869 27.58 37.63 29.99
N PRO A 870 26.66 36.68 30.24
CA PRO A 870 25.83 36.71 31.44
C PRO A 870 26.70 36.71 32.70
N ALA A 871 26.27 37.46 33.70
CA ALA A 871 27.00 37.68 34.97
C ALA A 871 27.20 36.37 35.76
#